data_a4ef34790babe9337d488117d255f2b2
#
_entry.id   a4ef34790babe9337d488117d255f2b2
#
_cell.length_a   1.000
_cell.length_b   1.000
_cell.length_c   1.000
_cell.angle_alpha   90.00
_cell.angle_beta   90.00
_cell.angle_gamma   90.00
#
_symmetry.space_group_name_H-M   'P 1'
#
loop_
_entity.id
_entity.type
_entity.pdbx_description
1 polymer ?
#
loop_
_entity_poly.entity_id
_entity_poly.type
_entity_poly.pdbx_seq_one_letter_code
_entity_poly.pdbx_strand_id
1 'polypeptide(L)'
;MRKVRGGPMKVLRWTLVYVAAVVLASCFPRFWERRPSFTYPIVFTQYPLHTEERGGGFVFRPARPLPLGSRIVLLYPGEEGPKVLTPEFAAAGYPDVEPSGEHIVFAGKLRPEDNWDIWEMDADGSNKRKVTDGDMGDCIDPVYLCHSPLTPPEFTDYVRWVAFVSNKAGAYDEHMSGPATAIYVRTLEPAAPPRDTVVTWRVTFNLSSDFSPTVLRDGRTLFASWQHMGNRRYPNGIFALLAINWAGTGLNLFYGNHQGALVKTMPCEIRKPRWAVVFIDSDGDTPDGSGRLAWVLMRRPLRTHRVLSRDEGFYFTPHPMPDGRLAVAYKPTWEGDYGIYFFDFQKGTVGRVVYDDPDWNDIDPVAVVRHPEPKGRITIVVDSKQTGHLQCLSVYDSDQPDVRKLRPGQVKRVRFVEGIPVSEEEAQRLCKLPLGIGQAGPGSTSNGATAFVQTRIIGEAPVEEDGSFYVEIAADTPFFIQLLDEDGMALKTMKGWMWVRRGSRRGCIGCHEDKELAPENRISIALRKATPAQIGYPVKAPPEERRTVDFRRDIMPIIRAKCISCHSGASPAGRLDLGTEMVEHEGKAFFNRTYESLLQPMEGKPLSVGGKYVHPGDSRDSPLIWHLYGRQIGEQYEKAPYDRPIVQMPPKMPLTEDEVRTFVEWIDLGAQWDNIPGPDPCEEELR
;
A
#
# COMPACT_ATOMS: atom_id res chain seq x y z
N MET A 1 76.70 41.45 -37.34
CA MET A 1 77.24 40.45 -38.28
C MET A 1 77.29 39.10 -37.56
N ARG A 2 76.49 38.16 -37.92
CA ARG A 2 76.62 36.73 -38.26
C ARG A 2 75.27 36.05 -38.18
N LYS A 3 74.76 35.75 -39.35
CA LYS A 3 73.66 34.79 -39.56
C LYS A 3 74.11 33.38 -39.16
N VAL A 4 73.28 32.66 -38.46
CA VAL A 4 73.31 31.19 -38.50
C VAL A 4 71.91 30.71 -38.88
N ARG A 5 71.83 30.10 -40.05
CA ARG A 5 70.66 29.34 -40.56
C ARG A 5 70.59 28.03 -39.82
N GLY A 6 69.48 27.73 -39.17
CA GLY A 6 69.11 26.42 -38.66
C GLY A 6 67.85 25.94 -39.36
N GLY A 7 67.99 24.84 -40.12
CA GLY A 7 67.11 24.41 -41.15
C GLY A 7 65.80 23.69 -40.67
N PRO A 8 64.89 23.43 -41.58
CA PRO A 8 63.50 22.95 -41.33
C PRO A 8 63.33 21.47 -40.96
N MET A 9 64.43 20.75 -40.67
CA MET A 9 64.38 19.28 -40.47
C MET A 9 63.99 18.83 -39.03
N LYS A 10 63.99 19.70 -38.04
CA LYS A 10 63.65 19.37 -36.68
C LYS A 10 62.15 19.46 -36.39
N VAL A 11 61.36 20.24 -37.11
CA VAL A 11 59.92 20.40 -36.95
C VAL A 11 59.18 19.20 -37.58
N LEU A 12 59.69 18.61 -38.66
CA LEU A 12 59.08 17.49 -39.34
C LEU A 12 59.19 16.16 -38.56
N ARG A 13 60.22 16.02 -37.70
CA ARG A 13 60.37 14.82 -36.84
C ARG A 13 59.41 14.80 -35.66
N TRP A 14 59.10 15.96 -35.08
CA TRP A 14 58.18 16.04 -33.99
C TRP A 14 56.70 15.92 -34.43
N THR A 15 56.36 16.44 -35.61
CA THR A 15 55.01 16.29 -36.18
C THR A 15 54.71 14.87 -36.60
N LEU A 16 55.66 14.11 -37.11
CA LEU A 16 55.50 12.68 -37.45
C LEU A 16 55.40 11.79 -36.21
N VAL A 17 56.09 12.11 -35.12
CA VAL A 17 55.97 11.39 -33.85
C VAL A 17 54.63 11.70 -33.16
N TYR A 18 54.12 12.93 -33.26
CA TYR A 18 52.82 13.31 -32.69
C TYR A 18 51.64 12.72 -33.48
N VAL A 19 51.73 12.68 -34.82
CA VAL A 19 50.75 12.05 -35.69
C VAL A 19 50.77 10.52 -35.54
N ALA A 20 51.93 9.89 -35.41
CA ALA A 20 52.03 8.46 -35.11
C ALA A 20 51.52 8.12 -33.70
N ALA A 21 51.72 8.95 -32.70
CA ALA A 21 51.16 8.76 -31.35
C ALA A 21 49.65 8.97 -31.32
N VAL A 22 49.10 9.92 -32.08
CA VAL A 22 47.62 10.13 -32.18
C VAL A 22 46.96 9.04 -33.01
N VAL A 23 47.60 8.55 -34.09
CA VAL A 23 47.07 7.43 -34.90
C VAL A 23 47.18 6.09 -34.15
N LEU A 24 48.24 5.89 -33.36
CA LEU A 24 48.34 4.70 -32.49
C LEU A 24 47.35 4.79 -31.31
N ALA A 25 47.02 5.96 -30.78
CA ALA A 25 46.00 6.15 -29.78
C ALA A 25 44.57 5.98 -30.32
N SER A 26 44.34 6.20 -31.63
CA SER A 26 43.05 5.96 -32.29
C SER A 26 42.90 4.55 -32.87
N CYS A 27 43.98 3.76 -32.97
CA CYS A 27 43.96 2.36 -33.43
C CYS A 27 44.05 1.32 -32.34
N PHE A 28 44.25 1.71 -31.10
CA PHE A 28 44.02 0.82 -29.97
C PHE A 28 42.55 0.98 -29.54
N PRO A 29 41.71 -0.05 -29.69
CA PRO A 29 40.41 -0.07 -29.04
C PRO A 29 40.68 0.19 -27.56
N ARG A 30 39.75 0.88 -26.90
CA ARG A 30 39.77 1.27 -25.49
C ARG A 30 40.00 0.07 -24.55
N PHE A 31 41.22 -0.49 -24.56
CA PHE A 31 41.64 -1.65 -23.74
C PHE A 31 41.89 -1.27 -22.27
N TRP A 32 41.53 -0.04 -21.84
CA TRP A 32 41.72 0.43 -20.46
C TRP A 32 40.43 0.87 -19.75
N GLU A 33 39.25 0.56 -20.29
CA GLU A 33 38.07 0.51 -19.47
C GLU A 33 38.24 -0.74 -18.59
N ARG A 34 38.68 -0.52 -17.35
CA ARG A 34 38.80 -1.58 -16.36
C ARG A 34 37.44 -2.27 -16.27
N ARG A 35 37.38 -3.55 -16.73
CA ARG A 35 36.18 -4.40 -16.59
C ARG A 35 35.61 -4.22 -15.21
N PRO A 36 34.28 -4.23 -15.03
CA PRO A 36 33.66 -4.10 -13.73
C PRO A 36 34.25 -5.13 -12.79
N SER A 37 34.84 -4.71 -11.70
CA SER A 37 35.49 -5.59 -10.74
C SER A 37 34.47 -6.17 -9.78
N PHE A 38 33.57 -7.00 -10.25
CA PHE A 38 32.80 -7.93 -9.45
C PHE A 38 33.37 -9.34 -9.63
N THR A 39 33.29 -10.16 -8.59
CA THR A 39 33.95 -11.47 -8.52
C THR A 39 32.96 -12.62 -8.37
N TYR A 40 31.67 -12.35 -8.59
CA TYR A 40 30.57 -13.29 -8.42
C TYR A 40 29.58 -13.15 -9.59
N PRO A 41 28.89 -14.23 -9.98
CA PRO A 41 27.83 -14.13 -10.98
C PRO A 41 26.68 -13.25 -10.51
N ILE A 42 26.04 -12.54 -11.44
CA ILE A 42 24.86 -11.70 -11.20
C ILE A 42 23.73 -12.18 -12.10
N VAL A 43 22.61 -12.59 -11.51
CA VAL A 43 21.36 -12.85 -12.20
C VAL A 43 20.52 -11.58 -12.23
N PHE A 44 19.83 -11.32 -13.33
CA PHE A 44 18.98 -10.15 -13.47
C PHE A 44 17.90 -10.37 -14.53
N THR A 45 16.94 -9.47 -14.58
CA THR A 45 15.86 -9.47 -15.56
C THR A 45 16.21 -8.55 -16.72
N GLN A 46 15.99 -9.03 -17.94
CA GLN A 46 15.95 -8.20 -19.16
C GLN A 46 14.52 -8.17 -19.69
N TYR A 47 14.00 -6.99 -19.97
CA TYR A 47 12.72 -6.86 -20.67
C TYR A 47 12.83 -5.92 -21.86
N PRO A 48 12.02 -6.14 -22.94
CA PRO A 48 12.09 -5.34 -24.16
C PRO A 48 11.90 -3.86 -23.90
N LEU A 49 12.55 -3.03 -24.72
CA LEU A 49 12.32 -1.60 -24.68
C LEU A 49 10.83 -1.32 -24.89
N HIS A 50 10.25 -0.60 -23.98
CA HIS A 50 8.84 -0.20 -24.02
C HIS A 50 8.74 1.26 -23.56
N THR A 51 8.27 2.11 -24.45
CA THR A 51 8.03 3.52 -24.13
C THR A 51 6.61 3.68 -23.63
N GLU A 52 6.47 3.77 -22.31
CA GLU A 52 5.26 4.28 -21.71
C GLU A 52 5.37 5.80 -21.54
N GLU A 53 4.27 6.51 -21.75
CA GLU A 53 4.26 7.95 -21.56
C GLU A 53 4.35 8.28 -20.06
N ARG A 54 5.27 9.17 -19.71
CA ARG A 54 5.31 9.78 -18.39
C ARG A 54 4.08 10.67 -18.20
N GLY A 55 3.37 10.50 -17.09
CA GLY A 55 2.18 11.29 -16.81
C GLY A 55 2.49 12.71 -16.34
N GLY A 56 1.61 13.64 -16.64
CA GLY A 56 1.61 14.97 -16.01
C GLY A 56 1.06 14.96 -14.57
N GLY A 57 0.83 13.77 -13.98
CA GLY A 57 0.28 13.56 -12.65
C GLY A 57 0.55 12.15 -12.17
N PHE A 58 -0.24 11.65 -11.20
CA PHE A 58 -0.08 10.31 -10.65
C PHE A 58 -0.51 9.24 -11.66
N VAL A 59 0.42 8.40 -12.10
CA VAL A 59 0.21 7.31 -13.09
C VAL A 59 0.70 5.94 -12.62
N PHE A 60 1.39 5.88 -11.49
CA PHE A 60 1.94 4.64 -10.95
C PHE A 60 0.85 3.58 -10.72
N ARG A 61 1.14 2.34 -11.13
CA ARG A 61 0.31 1.15 -10.88
C ARG A 61 1.16 0.08 -10.19
N PRO A 62 0.81 -0.29 -8.95
CA PRO A 62 1.59 -1.27 -8.19
C PRO A 62 1.46 -2.68 -8.78
N ALA A 63 2.49 -3.50 -8.53
CA ALA A 63 2.50 -4.92 -8.83
C ALA A 63 2.15 -5.27 -10.30
N ARG A 64 2.56 -4.43 -11.24
CA ARG A 64 2.33 -4.65 -12.65
C ARG A 64 3.29 -5.73 -13.18
N PRO A 65 2.79 -6.81 -13.82
CA PRO A 65 3.64 -7.82 -14.42
C PRO A 65 4.50 -7.23 -15.54
N LEU A 66 5.69 -7.82 -15.75
CA LEU A 66 6.58 -7.46 -16.84
C LEU A 66 5.98 -7.81 -18.21
N PRO A 67 6.36 -7.11 -19.28
CA PRO A 67 5.85 -7.37 -20.63
C PRO A 67 6.31 -8.73 -21.17
N LEU A 68 5.60 -9.23 -22.18
CA LEU A 68 6.02 -10.42 -22.94
C LEU A 68 7.41 -10.20 -23.53
N GLY A 69 8.18 -11.28 -23.61
CA GLY A 69 9.57 -11.26 -24.05
C GLY A 69 10.58 -10.99 -22.95
N SER A 70 10.13 -10.66 -21.71
CA SER A 70 11.03 -10.55 -20.56
C SER A 70 11.71 -11.89 -20.28
N ARG A 71 12.98 -11.82 -19.85
CA ARG A 71 13.80 -13.03 -19.63
C ARG A 71 14.76 -12.86 -18.46
N ILE A 72 15.15 -13.95 -17.85
CA ILE A 72 16.19 -13.99 -16.83
C ILE A 72 17.51 -14.33 -17.46
N VAL A 73 18.53 -13.57 -17.11
CA VAL A 73 19.88 -13.74 -17.63
C VAL A 73 20.90 -13.80 -16.50
N LEU A 74 22.02 -14.48 -16.74
CA LEU A 74 23.13 -14.66 -15.79
C LEU A 74 24.44 -14.17 -16.40
N LEU A 75 25.06 -13.17 -15.76
CA LEU A 75 26.35 -12.61 -16.15
C LEU A 75 27.46 -13.13 -15.27
N TYR A 76 28.44 -13.78 -15.85
CA TYR A 76 29.66 -14.21 -15.14
C TYR A 76 30.74 -13.12 -15.13
N PRO A 77 31.60 -13.10 -14.09
CA PRO A 77 32.70 -12.15 -14.05
C PRO A 77 33.63 -12.29 -15.25
N GLY A 78 33.79 -11.21 -16.02
CA GLY A 78 34.70 -11.16 -17.16
C GLY A 78 34.14 -11.62 -18.50
N GLU A 79 32.89 -12.05 -18.56
CA GLU A 79 32.17 -12.31 -19.80
C GLU A 79 31.65 -11.02 -20.42
N GLU A 80 31.52 -10.99 -21.77
CA GLU A 80 31.06 -9.82 -22.51
C GLU A 80 29.53 -9.69 -22.53
N GLY A 81 28.80 -10.81 -22.38
CA GLY A 81 27.36 -10.83 -22.39
C GLY A 81 26.77 -11.91 -21.45
N PRO A 82 25.53 -11.76 -21.02
CA PRO A 82 24.89 -12.70 -20.12
C PRO A 82 24.36 -13.93 -20.87
N LYS A 83 24.31 -15.05 -20.15
CA LYS A 83 23.62 -16.27 -20.58
C LYS A 83 22.13 -16.17 -20.29
N VAL A 84 21.25 -16.40 -21.27
CA VAL A 84 19.81 -16.49 -21.05
C VAL A 84 19.48 -17.79 -20.31
N LEU A 85 18.82 -17.68 -19.15
CA LEU A 85 18.40 -18.83 -18.33
C LEU A 85 16.99 -19.33 -18.68
N THR A 86 16.11 -18.48 -19.23
CA THR A 86 14.68 -18.78 -19.45
C THR A 86 14.25 -18.65 -20.91
N PRO A 87 14.94 -19.28 -21.87
CA PRO A 87 14.64 -19.12 -23.30
C PRO A 87 13.29 -19.73 -23.71
N GLU A 88 12.73 -20.66 -22.94
CA GLU A 88 11.45 -21.33 -23.19
C GLU A 88 10.23 -20.58 -22.63
N PHE A 89 10.41 -19.48 -21.88
CA PHE A 89 9.33 -18.73 -21.30
C PHE A 89 8.86 -17.61 -22.24
N ALA A 90 7.53 -17.40 -22.32
CA ALA A 90 6.95 -16.23 -22.96
C ALA A 90 7.27 -14.92 -22.23
N ALA A 91 7.41 -15.01 -20.90
CA ALA A 91 7.95 -13.94 -20.05
C ALA A 91 8.49 -14.53 -18.74
N ALA A 92 9.61 -13.99 -18.24
CA ALA A 92 10.19 -14.36 -16.95
C ALA A 92 10.93 -13.15 -16.33
N GLY A 93 10.91 -13.05 -14.98
CA GLY A 93 11.58 -11.97 -14.27
C GLY A 93 11.52 -12.12 -12.76
N TYR A 94 11.94 -11.08 -12.03
CA TYR A 94 11.94 -11.02 -10.56
C TYR A 94 12.75 -12.17 -9.92
N PRO A 95 14.02 -12.37 -10.28
CA PRO A 95 14.83 -13.43 -9.68
C PRO A 95 15.20 -13.07 -8.23
N ASP A 96 15.16 -14.07 -7.34
CA ASP A 96 15.78 -14.04 -6.03
C ASP A 96 16.62 -15.28 -5.80
N VAL A 97 17.71 -15.16 -5.05
CA VAL A 97 18.69 -16.22 -4.85
C VAL A 97 18.62 -16.78 -3.43
N GLU A 98 18.51 -18.10 -3.33
CA GLU A 98 18.50 -18.78 -2.03
C GLU A 98 19.79 -18.49 -1.22
N PRO A 99 19.74 -18.47 0.13
CA PRO A 99 20.92 -18.25 0.97
C PRO A 99 22.10 -19.18 0.71
N SER A 100 21.88 -20.40 0.22
CA SER A 100 22.95 -21.31 -0.21
C SER A 100 23.69 -20.83 -1.46
N GLY A 101 23.02 -20.06 -2.32
CA GLY A 101 23.46 -19.66 -3.66
C GLY A 101 23.27 -20.73 -4.72
N GLU A 102 22.57 -21.83 -4.41
CA GLU A 102 22.40 -22.99 -5.29
C GLU A 102 21.13 -22.93 -6.14
N HIS A 103 20.10 -22.19 -5.68
CA HIS A 103 18.80 -22.08 -6.35
C HIS A 103 18.39 -20.63 -6.57
N ILE A 104 17.58 -20.44 -7.61
CA ILE A 104 16.97 -19.17 -8.00
C ILE A 104 15.46 -19.38 -8.06
N VAL A 105 14.69 -18.58 -7.30
CA VAL A 105 13.24 -18.47 -7.47
C VAL A 105 12.94 -17.28 -8.38
N PHE A 106 11.92 -17.40 -9.21
CA PHE A 106 11.55 -16.36 -10.16
C PHE A 106 10.07 -16.45 -10.54
N ALA A 107 9.53 -15.39 -11.13
CA ALA A 107 8.21 -15.41 -11.74
C ALA A 107 8.32 -15.65 -13.25
N GLY A 108 7.40 -16.43 -13.81
CA GLY A 108 7.39 -16.68 -15.25
C GLY A 108 6.11 -17.33 -15.77
N LYS A 109 5.88 -17.20 -17.07
CA LYS A 109 4.82 -17.87 -17.81
C LYS A 109 5.34 -18.47 -19.10
N LEU A 110 4.90 -19.69 -19.38
CA LEU A 110 5.35 -20.42 -20.58
C LEU A 110 4.68 -19.93 -21.85
N ARG A 111 3.40 -19.54 -21.78
CA ARG A 111 2.62 -19.03 -22.92
C ARG A 111 2.09 -17.62 -22.61
N PRO A 112 1.84 -16.82 -23.64
CA PRO A 112 1.28 -15.48 -23.44
C PRO A 112 -0.03 -15.43 -22.66
N GLU A 113 -0.90 -16.43 -22.82
CA GLU A 113 -2.22 -16.55 -22.18
C GLU A 113 -2.18 -17.13 -20.76
N ASP A 114 -1.07 -17.75 -20.34
CA ASP A 114 -0.92 -18.30 -19.00
C ASP A 114 -0.88 -17.16 -17.95
N ASN A 115 -1.30 -17.47 -16.73
CA ASN A 115 -1.00 -16.61 -15.58
C ASN A 115 0.50 -16.65 -15.27
N TRP A 116 0.99 -15.61 -14.60
CA TRP A 116 2.31 -15.63 -14.02
C TRP A 116 2.34 -16.60 -12.85
N ASP A 117 3.31 -17.51 -12.83
CA ASP A 117 3.55 -18.48 -11.77
C ASP A 117 4.94 -18.31 -11.17
N ILE A 118 5.11 -18.76 -9.94
CA ILE A 118 6.43 -18.85 -9.32
C ILE A 118 7.09 -20.15 -9.73
N TRP A 119 8.34 -20.06 -10.13
CA TRP A 119 9.21 -21.15 -10.56
C TRP A 119 10.48 -21.16 -9.74
N GLU A 120 11.14 -22.30 -9.65
CA GLU A 120 12.47 -22.47 -9.09
C GLU A 120 13.36 -23.17 -10.09
N MET A 121 14.64 -22.82 -10.13
CA MET A 121 15.68 -23.47 -10.93
C MET A 121 16.99 -23.52 -10.17
N ASP A 122 17.91 -24.38 -10.60
CA ASP A 122 19.29 -24.32 -10.12
C ASP A 122 19.98 -23.03 -10.60
N ALA A 123 21.05 -22.63 -9.90
CA ALA A 123 21.76 -21.38 -10.18
C ALA A 123 22.31 -21.27 -11.61
N ASP A 124 22.51 -22.40 -12.32
CA ASP A 124 22.96 -22.46 -13.71
C ASP A 124 21.82 -22.41 -14.74
N GLY A 125 20.57 -22.39 -14.28
CA GLY A 125 19.34 -22.37 -15.08
C GLY A 125 18.79 -23.76 -15.39
N SER A 126 19.37 -24.84 -14.86
CA SER A 126 18.85 -26.21 -15.03
C SER A 126 17.72 -26.51 -14.02
N ASN A 127 17.11 -27.70 -14.15
CA ASN A 127 16.13 -28.27 -13.20
C ASN A 127 14.96 -27.35 -12.83
N LYS A 128 14.40 -26.63 -13.83
CA LYS A 128 13.26 -25.75 -13.61
C LYS A 128 12.03 -26.53 -13.16
N ARG A 129 11.41 -26.08 -12.07
CA ARG A 129 10.16 -26.63 -11.56
C ARG A 129 9.16 -25.53 -11.23
N LYS A 130 7.90 -25.79 -11.49
CA LYS A 130 6.81 -24.90 -11.12
C LYS A 130 6.52 -25.01 -9.61
N VAL A 131 6.40 -23.86 -8.94
CA VAL A 131 6.14 -23.77 -7.50
C VAL A 131 4.67 -23.49 -7.22
N THR A 132 4.05 -22.57 -7.99
CA THR A 132 2.62 -22.26 -7.86
C THR A 132 1.83 -22.89 -8.99
N ASP A 133 0.54 -23.07 -8.77
CA ASP A 133 -0.40 -23.56 -9.77
C ASP A 133 -1.25 -22.38 -10.28
N GLY A 134 -1.77 -22.44 -11.49
CA GLY A 134 -2.53 -21.37 -12.13
C GLY A 134 -3.80 -20.93 -11.37
N ASP A 135 -4.20 -21.65 -10.32
CA ASP A 135 -5.28 -21.28 -9.40
C ASP A 135 -4.92 -20.15 -8.43
N MET A 136 -3.64 -19.74 -8.42
CA MET A 136 -3.13 -18.65 -7.58
C MET A 136 -3.26 -17.25 -8.22
N GLY A 137 -3.87 -17.12 -9.42
CA GLY A 137 -3.85 -15.88 -10.19
C GLY A 137 -2.45 -15.55 -10.68
N ASP A 138 -2.18 -14.29 -10.99
CA ASP A 138 -0.82 -13.84 -11.31
C ASP A 138 0.04 -13.80 -10.06
N CYS A 139 1.14 -14.54 -10.07
CA CYS A 139 2.14 -14.61 -9.02
C CYS A 139 3.45 -13.99 -9.47
N ILE A 140 3.91 -12.94 -8.81
CA ILE A 140 5.13 -12.20 -9.16
C ILE A 140 5.98 -11.89 -7.92
N ASP A 141 7.17 -11.40 -8.14
CA ASP A 141 8.07 -10.81 -7.13
C ASP A 141 8.33 -11.77 -5.94
N PRO A 142 8.83 -13.00 -6.21
CA PRO A 142 9.11 -13.98 -5.17
C PRO A 142 10.39 -13.65 -4.41
N VAL A 143 10.43 -13.95 -3.10
CA VAL A 143 11.62 -13.87 -2.27
C VAL A 143 11.72 -15.08 -1.36
N TYR A 144 12.93 -15.65 -1.19
CA TYR A 144 13.14 -16.72 -0.23
C TYR A 144 12.99 -16.22 1.20
N LEU A 145 12.24 -16.97 1.99
CA LEU A 145 12.15 -16.76 3.43
C LEU A 145 13.25 -17.57 4.14
N CYS A 146 13.49 -17.27 5.42
CA CYS A 146 14.42 -18.03 6.21
C CYS A 146 13.92 -19.47 6.43
N HIS A 147 14.84 -20.41 6.49
CA HIS A 147 14.61 -21.74 7.04
C HIS A 147 14.47 -21.59 8.55
N SER A 148 13.27 -21.76 9.07
CA SER A 148 13.06 -21.56 10.49
C SER A 148 13.03 -22.88 11.25
N PRO A 149 13.99 -23.14 12.14
CA PRO A 149 13.86 -24.21 13.13
C PRO A 149 12.78 -23.89 14.18
N LEU A 150 12.18 -22.70 14.11
CA LEU A 150 11.11 -22.22 15.00
C LEU A 150 9.73 -22.31 14.35
N THR A 151 9.58 -23.08 13.28
CA THR A 151 8.28 -23.46 12.73
C THR A 151 7.53 -24.36 13.74
N PRO A 152 6.19 -24.40 13.67
CA PRO A 152 5.39 -25.30 14.51
C PRO A 152 5.92 -26.74 14.45
N PRO A 153 5.71 -27.56 15.50
CA PRO A 153 6.23 -28.92 15.56
C PRO A 153 5.90 -29.82 14.36
N GLU A 154 4.82 -29.53 13.66
CA GLU A 154 4.42 -30.20 12.42
C GLU A 154 5.33 -29.89 11.20
N PHE A 155 6.27 -28.94 11.32
CA PHE A 155 7.26 -28.59 10.30
C PHE A 155 8.68 -28.83 10.82
N THR A 156 8.90 -29.96 11.49
CA THR A 156 10.19 -30.30 12.12
C THR A 156 11.32 -30.57 11.14
N ASP A 157 10.98 -30.87 9.88
CA ASP A 157 11.96 -31.05 8.83
C ASP A 157 12.29 -29.71 8.15
N TYR A 158 13.48 -29.67 7.54
CA TYR A 158 14.02 -28.52 6.85
C TYR A 158 13.17 -28.19 5.60
N VAL A 159 12.17 -27.35 5.78
CA VAL A 159 11.26 -26.91 4.70
C VAL A 159 11.62 -25.50 4.28
N ARG A 160 11.90 -25.32 2.99
CA ARG A 160 12.14 -23.99 2.42
C ARG A 160 10.81 -23.29 2.15
N TRP A 161 10.80 -21.98 2.35
CA TRP A 161 9.64 -21.13 2.15
C TRP A 161 9.94 -20.01 1.17
N VAL A 162 8.94 -19.61 0.40
CA VAL A 162 8.96 -18.45 -0.47
C VAL A 162 7.78 -17.53 -0.12
N ALA A 163 8.02 -16.22 -0.09
CA ALA A 163 6.96 -15.22 -0.12
C ALA A 163 6.85 -14.69 -1.55
N PHE A 164 5.65 -14.35 -1.98
CA PHE A 164 5.38 -13.79 -3.31
C PHE A 164 4.12 -12.94 -3.29
N VAL A 165 3.96 -12.12 -4.30
CA VAL A 165 2.81 -11.25 -4.54
C VAL A 165 1.82 -11.97 -5.44
N SER A 166 0.51 -11.96 -5.10
CA SER A 166 -0.52 -12.58 -5.93
C SER A 166 -1.84 -11.81 -5.86
N ASN A 167 -2.58 -11.82 -6.96
CA ASN A 167 -3.95 -11.28 -7.07
C ASN A 167 -5.04 -12.36 -6.85
N LYS A 168 -4.68 -13.54 -6.35
CA LYS A 168 -5.61 -14.67 -6.06
C LYS A 168 -6.86 -14.25 -5.27
N ALA A 169 -6.78 -13.22 -4.45
CA ALA A 169 -7.93 -12.75 -3.68
C ALA A 169 -9.10 -12.30 -4.56
N GLY A 170 -8.89 -12.04 -5.85
CA GLY A 170 -9.91 -11.68 -6.83
C GLY A 170 -10.62 -10.35 -6.55
N ALA A 171 -10.03 -9.52 -5.68
CA ALA A 171 -10.57 -8.20 -5.36
C ALA A 171 -9.90 -7.11 -6.21
N TYR A 172 -10.63 -6.04 -6.46
CA TYR A 172 -10.11 -4.81 -7.04
C TYR A 172 -9.59 -3.87 -5.96
N ASP A 173 -8.63 -3.04 -6.31
CA ASP A 173 -8.13 -2.00 -5.41
C ASP A 173 -9.18 -0.92 -5.14
N GLU A 174 -8.95 -0.10 -4.11
CA GLU A 174 -9.88 0.96 -3.69
C GLU A 174 -10.08 2.07 -4.73
N HIS A 175 -9.26 2.12 -5.78
CA HIS A 175 -9.41 3.04 -6.93
C HIS A 175 -10.13 2.42 -8.11
N MET A 176 -10.51 1.14 -8.04
CA MET A 176 -11.04 0.38 -9.17
C MET A 176 -10.12 0.39 -10.40
N SER A 177 -8.79 0.53 -10.17
CA SER A 177 -7.80 0.65 -11.24
C SER A 177 -7.31 -0.71 -11.73
N GLY A 178 -7.55 -1.77 -10.97
CA GLY A 178 -7.17 -3.13 -11.31
C GLY A 178 -7.22 -4.08 -10.12
N PRO A 179 -6.83 -5.35 -10.32
CA PRO A 179 -6.78 -6.35 -9.27
C PRO A 179 -5.83 -5.93 -8.14
N ALA A 180 -6.31 -5.95 -6.90
CA ALA A 180 -5.48 -5.77 -5.72
C ALA A 180 -4.60 -6.98 -5.48
N THR A 181 -3.37 -6.75 -5.03
CA THR A 181 -2.41 -7.81 -4.72
C THR A 181 -2.19 -7.95 -3.23
N ALA A 182 -1.87 -9.17 -2.80
CA ALA A 182 -1.51 -9.49 -1.42
C ALA A 182 -0.25 -10.36 -1.40
N ILE A 183 0.43 -10.38 -0.26
CA ILE A 183 1.58 -11.25 -0.05
C ILE A 183 1.07 -12.61 0.44
N TYR A 184 1.58 -13.66 -0.20
CA TYR A 184 1.39 -15.05 0.15
C TYR A 184 2.72 -15.67 0.55
N VAL A 185 2.68 -16.71 1.35
CA VAL A 185 3.85 -17.55 1.65
C VAL A 185 3.51 -19.00 1.33
N ARG A 186 4.50 -19.73 0.82
CA ARG A 186 4.33 -21.12 0.39
C ARG A 186 5.57 -21.94 0.73
N THR A 187 5.38 -23.20 1.11
CA THR A 187 6.48 -24.15 1.22
C THR A 187 6.90 -24.61 -0.17
N LEU A 188 8.20 -24.76 -0.39
CA LEU A 188 8.76 -25.28 -1.65
C LEU A 188 8.71 -26.80 -1.71
N GLU A 189 8.71 -27.47 -0.56
CA GLU A 189 8.56 -28.90 -0.38
C GLU A 189 7.28 -29.19 0.42
N PRO A 190 6.70 -30.40 0.28
CA PRO A 190 5.61 -30.86 1.15
C PRO A 190 6.03 -30.77 2.62
N ALA A 191 5.12 -30.34 3.48
CA ALA A 191 5.33 -30.38 4.93
C ALA A 191 5.40 -31.82 5.42
N ALA A 192 6.12 -32.06 6.51
CA ALA A 192 6.22 -33.38 7.12
C ALA A 192 4.85 -33.97 7.54
N PRO A 193 4.73 -35.30 7.62
CA PRO A 193 3.51 -35.94 8.10
C PRO A 193 3.01 -35.34 9.43
N PRO A 194 1.69 -35.19 9.63
CA PRO A 194 0.61 -35.79 8.82
C PRO A 194 0.12 -34.96 7.63
N ARG A 195 0.76 -33.82 7.32
CA ARG A 195 0.26 -32.94 6.25
C ARG A 195 0.61 -33.44 4.85
N ASP A 196 1.81 -33.92 4.63
CA ASP A 196 2.29 -34.45 3.33
C ASP A 196 1.92 -33.59 2.10
N THR A 197 1.68 -32.29 2.30
CA THR A 197 1.19 -31.35 1.30
C THR A 197 1.96 -30.05 1.35
N VAL A 198 2.02 -29.36 0.24
CA VAL A 198 2.50 -27.99 0.17
C VAL A 198 1.51 -27.05 0.87
N VAL A 199 2.00 -26.18 1.72
CA VAL A 199 1.20 -25.22 2.49
C VAL A 199 1.32 -23.84 1.90
N THR A 200 0.18 -23.19 1.67
CA THR A 200 0.10 -21.81 1.19
C THR A 200 -0.77 -20.98 2.12
N TRP A 201 -0.26 -19.83 2.55
CA TRP A 201 -1.00 -18.88 3.39
C TRP A 201 -1.01 -17.49 2.76
N ARG A 202 -2.17 -16.83 2.78
CA ARG A 202 -2.24 -15.37 2.62
C ARG A 202 -1.80 -14.73 3.93
N VAL A 203 -0.89 -13.74 3.87
CA VAL A 203 -0.32 -13.11 5.07
C VAL A 203 -0.64 -11.62 5.19
N THR A 204 -1.07 -10.98 4.11
CA THR A 204 -1.55 -9.59 4.13
C THR A 204 -3.00 -9.50 3.66
N PHE A 205 -3.76 -8.56 4.26
CA PHE A 205 -5.21 -8.42 4.04
C PHE A 205 -5.59 -6.96 3.79
N ASN A 206 -4.72 -6.19 3.17
CA ASN A 206 -5.04 -4.85 2.69
C ASN A 206 -6.12 -4.92 1.60
N LEU A 207 -6.92 -3.88 1.44
CA LEU A 207 -7.90 -3.76 0.36
C LEU A 207 -7.30 -3.21 -0.93
N SER A 208 -6.25 -2.38 -0.82
CA SER A 208 -5.39 -2.02 -1.93
C SER A 208 -4.21 -3.00 -2.03
N SER A 209 -3.22 -2.71 -2.87
CA SER A 209 -2.13 -3.64 -3.14
C SER A 209 -1.02 -3.60 -2.11
N ASP A 210 -0.51 -4.78 -1.75
CA ASP A 210 0.76 -5.02 -1.06
C ASP A 210 1.71 -5.72 -2.03
N PHE A 211 2.96 -5.22 -2.18
CA PHE A 211 3.90 -5.65 -3.22
C PHE A 211 5.36 -5.34 -2.85
N SER A 212 6.31 -5.69 -3.69
CA SER A 212 7.77 -5.54 -3.50
C SER A 212 8.25 -6.08 -2.13
N PRO A 213 8.01 -7.35 -1.80
CA PRO A 213 8.49 -7.93 -0.57
C PRO A 213 10.00 -8.10 -0.57
N THR A 214 10.64 -7.86 0.58
CA THR A 214 12.03 -8.21 0.85
C THR A 214 12.17 -8.74 2.26
N VAL A 215 13.11 -9.63 2.49
CA VAL A 215 13.31 -10.24 3.82
C VAL A 215 14.45 -9.54 4.54
N LEU A 216 14.12 -8.95 5.68
CA LEU A 216 15.11 -8.32 6.56
C LEU A 216 15.92 -9.40 7.30
N ARG A 217 17.14 -9.09 7.66
CA ARG A 217 18.02 -10.01 8.44
C ARG A 217 17.45 -10.43 9.79
N ASP A 218 16.51 -9.64 10.32
CA ASP A 218 15.83 -9.99 11.57
C ASP A 218 14.62 -10.93 11.35
N GLY A 219 14.40 -11.38 10.11
CA GLY A 219 13.37 -12.34 9.71
C GLY A 219 11.98 -11.75 9.49
N ARG A 220 11.84 -10.42 9.48
CA ARG A 220 10.60 -9.78 9.04
C ARG A 220 10.59 -9.63 7.52
N THR A 221 9.42 -9.75 6.93
CA THR A 221 9.18 -9.33 5.55
C THR A 221 8.81 -7.86 5.55
N LEU A 222 9.58 -7.05 4.84
CA LEU A 222 9.31 -5.65 4.55
C LEU A 222 8.71 -5.55 3.16
N PHE A 223 7.69 -4.71 2.97
CA PHE A 223 6.98 -4.60 1.71
C PHE A 223 6.38 -3.21 1.52
N ALA A 224 6.10 -2.84 0.28
CA ALA A 224 5.34 -1.65 -0.05
C ALA A 224 3.85 -1.93 0.08
N SER A 225 3.12 -1.04 0.72
CA SER A 225 1.67 -1.16 0.95
C SER A 225 0.97 0.11 0.52
N TRP A 226 0.01 -0.02 -0.38
CA TRP A 226 -0.82 1.09 -0.80
C TRP A 226 -1.87 1.38 0.27
N GLN A 227 -1.69 2.49 0.97
CA GLN A 227 -2.58 2.97 2.02
C GLN A 227 -3.46 4.07 1.43
N HIS A 228 -4.71 3.73 1.18
CA HIS A 228 -5.70 4.68 0.68
C HIS A 228 -6.52 5.26 1.84
N MET A 229 -7.78 5.27 1.84
CA MET A 229 -8.71 5.81 2.83
C MET A 229 -8.91 7.33 2.80
N GLY A 230 -9.13 7.87 1.60
CA GLY A 230 -9.72 9.19 1.43
C GLY A 230 -9.01 10.33 2.19
N ASN A 231 -7.70 10.40 2.14
CA ASN A 231 -6.98 11.51 2.73
C ASN A 231 -6.98 12.72 1.78
N ARG A 232 -7.50 13.89 2.22
CA ARG A 232 -7.50 15.14 1.43
C ARG A 232 -6.14 15.52 0.88
N ARG A 233 -5.08 15.27 1.64
CA ARG A 233 -3.72 15.60 1.26
C ARG A 233 -3.17 14.63 0.19
N TYR A 234 -3.69 13.41 0.16
CA TYR A 234 -3.21 12.34 -0.70
C TYR A 234 -4.40 11.64 -1.39
N PRO A 235 -5.00 12.28 -2.41
CA PRO A 235 -6.20 11.73 -3.08
C PRO A 235 -5.97 10.37 -3.72
N ASN A 236 -4.74 10.07 -4.15
CA ASN A 236 -4.36 8.78 -4.72
C ASN A 236 -3.81 7.80 -3.67
N GLY A 237 -3.97 8.11 -2.38
CA GLY A 237 -3.35 7.35 -1.30
C GLY A 237 -1.85 7.62 -1.16
N ILE A 238 -1.21 6.82 -0.32
CA ILE A 238 0.23 6.88 -0.05
C ILE A 238 0.77 5.44 0.00
N PHE A 239 1.94 5.22 -0.57
CA PHE A 239 2.63 3.94 -0.51
C PHE A 239 3.64 3.98 0.62
N ALA A 240 3.38 3.19 1.66
CA ALA A 240 4.23 3.11 2.84
C ALA A 240 4.96 1.77 2.89
N LEU A 241 6.12 1.76 3.55
CA LEU A 241 6.82 0.52 3.86
C LEU A 241 6.28 -0.05 5.18
N LEU A 242 5.68 -1.22 5.10
CA LEU A 242 5.19 -1.99 6.24
C LEU A 242 6.08 -3.21 6.48
N ALA A 243 6.18 -3.63 7.72
CA ALA A 243 6.90 -4.84 8.11
C ALA A 243 5.96 -5.82 8.82
N ILE A 244 6.16 -7.11 8.54
CA ILE A 244 5.34 -8.19 9.07
C ILE A 244 6.22 -9.42 9.34
N ASN A 245 5.86 -10.26 10.29
CA ASN A 245 6.49 -11.57 10.43
C ASN A 245 6.03 -12.50 9.30
N TRP A 246 6.82 -13.49 8.95
CA TRP A 246 6.58 -14.38 7.82
C TRP A 246 5.17 -15.04 7.79
N ALA A 247 4.56 -15.28 8.96
CA ALA A 247 3.21 -15.85 9.08
C ALA A 247 2.10 -14.77 9.18
N GLY A 248 2.40 -13.51 8.90
CA GLY A 248 1.42 -12.43 8.88
C GLY A 248 1.15 -11.77 10.24
N THR A 249 1.87 -12.11 11.29
CA THR A 249 1.76 -11.46 12.61
C THR A 249 2.67 -10.25 12.72
N GLY A 250 2.41 -9.38 13.70
CA GLY A 250 3.28 -8.25 14.00
C GLY A 250 3.33 -7.17 12.93
N LEU A 251 2.26 -7.03 12.12
CA LEU A 251 2.15 -5.94 11.15
C LEU A 251 2.41 -4.60 11.82
N ASN A 252 3.35 -3.85 11.29
CA ASN A 252 3.66 -2.51 11.76
C ASN A 252 4.15 -1.61 10.63
N LEU A 253 3.94 -0.30 10.80
CA LEU A 253 4.54 0.69 9.94
C LEU A 253 6.06 0.69 10.15
N PHE A 254 6.81 0.55 9.07
CA PHE A 254 8.25 0.74 9.08
C PHE A 254 8.60 2.19 8.75
N TYR A 255 8.10 2.71 7.61
CA TYR A 255 8.31 4.10 7.19
C TYR A 255 7.27 4.55 6.16
N GLY A 256 6.93 5.83 6.15
CA GLY A 256 6.44 6.52 4.94
C GLY A 256 4.94 6.83 4.88
N ASN A 257 4.17 6.68 5.97
CA ASN A 257 2.75 7.06 5.97
C ASN A 257 2.47 8.57 6.19
N HIS A 258 3.49 9.40 6.47
CA HIS A 258 3.31 10.84 6.75
C HIS A 258 4.32 11.77 6.10
N GLN A 259 5.43 11.25 5.60
CA GLN A 259 6.57 12.04 5.15
C GLN A 259 7.17 11.46 3.85
N GLY A 260 7.89 12.30 3.12
CA GLY A 260 8.54 11.95 1.86
C GLY A 260 7.61 12.03 0.67
N ALA A 261 8.03 11.50 -0.46
CA ALA A 261 7.25 11.38 -1.67
C ALA A 261 6.05 10.42 -1.50
N LEU A 262 5.13 10.36 -2.45
CA LEU A 262 3.91 9.56 -2.35
C LEU A 262 4.20 8.05 -2.39
N VAL A 263 5.15 7.62 -3.22
CA VAL A 263 5.47 6.22 -3.50
C VAL A 263 6.80 5.84 -2.85
N LYS A 264 6.79 4.80 -2.00
CA LYS A 264 7.97 4.12 -1.48
C LYS A 264 7.85 2.66 -1.88
N THR A 265 8.79 2.19 -2.70
CA THR A 265 8.74 0.83 -3.25
C THR A 265 10.13 0.22 -3.36
N MET A 266 10.21 -1.08 -3.66
CA MET A 266 11.44 -1.84 -3.87
C MET A 266 12.45 -1.67 -2.72
N PRO A 267 12.05 -1.93 -1.46
CA PRO A 267 12.96 -1.79 -0.33
C PRO A 267 14.01 -2.89 -0.32
N CYS A 268 15.24 -2.55 0.07
CA CYS A 268 16.29 -3.54 0.37
C CYS A 268 17.12 -3.15 1.60
N GLU A 269 17.56 -4.13 2.39
CA GLU A 269 18.39 -3.88 3.55
C GLU A 269 19.86 -3.83 3.19
N ILE A 270 20.55 -2.75 3.56
CA ILE A 270 22.00 -2.59 3.40
C ILE A 270 22.71 -2.52 4.75
N ARG A 271 23.98 -2.95 4.78
CA ARG A 271 24.86 -2.87 5.99
C ARG A 271 25.91 -1.80 5.88
N LYS A 272 26.32 -1.46 4.67
CA LYS A 272 27.31 -0.42 4.37
C LYS A 272 26.72 0.60 3.41
N PRO A 273 27.08 1.86 3.51
CA PRO A 273 27.97 2.47 4.53
C PRO A 273 27.36 2.53 5.93
N ARG A 274 26.03 2.32 6.05
CA ARG A 274 25.27 2.29 7.30
C ARG A 274 24.23 1.16 7.25
N TRP A 275 23.78 0.70 8.41
CA TRP A 275 22.67 -0.23 8.49
C TRP A 275 21.36 0.49 8.24
N ALA A 276 20.81 0.29 7.06
CA ALA A 276 19.66 1.03 6.55
C ALA A 276 18.78 0.17 5.64
N VAL A 277 17.58 0.65 5.39
CA VAL A 277 16.74 0.21 4.27
C VAL A 277 16.83 1.28 3.19
N VAL A 278 17.27 0.89 2.01
CA VAL A 278 17.23 1.69 0.79
C VAL A 278 15.95 1.36 0.04
N PHE A 279 15.36 2.34 -0.62
CA PHE A 279 14.12 2.18 -1.38
C PHE A 279 14.02 3.26 -2.46
N ILE A 280 13.09 3.09 -3.39
CA ILE A 280 12.73 4.10 -4.38
C ILE A 280 11.70 5.05 -3.78
N ASP A 281 11.96 6.35 -3.85
CA ASP A 281 11.14 7.45 -3.35
C ASP A 281 10.67 8.28 -4.55
N SER A 282 9.40 8.15 -4.93
CA SER A 282 8.81 8.70 -6.16
C SER A 282 7.52 9.47 -5.87
N ASP A 283 7.20 10.45 -6.69
CA ASP A 283 5.93 11.17 -6.64
C ASP A 283 4.80 10.43 -7.40
N GLY A 284 5.11 9.27 -8.01
CA GLY A 284 4.14 8.44 -8.74
C GLY A 284 3.82 8.95 -10.15
N ASP A 285 4.67 9.80 -10.70
CA ASP A 285 4.58 10.36 -12.05
C ASP A 285 5.21 9.46 -13.13
N THR A 286 5.75 8.32 -12.71
CA THR A 286 6.28 7.26 -13.58
C THR A 286 5.41 6.00 -13.46
N PRO A 287 5.03 5.36 -14.58
CA PRO A 287 4.18 4.16 -14.57
C PRO A 287 4.79 2.96 -13.84
N ASP A 288 6.11 2.81 -13.89
CA ASP A 288 6.88 1.74 -13.24
C ASP A 288 7.20 2.03 -11.76
N GLY A 289 6.98 3.28 -11.29
CA GLY A 289 7.29 3.71 -9.93
C GLY A 289 8.76 4.02 -9.70
N SER A 290 9.57 4.13 -10.76
CA SER A 290 10.95 4.60 -10.67
C SER A 290 11.03 6.03 -10.14
N GLY A 291 12.15 6.40 -9.55
CA GLY A 291 12.31 7.71 -8.94
C GLY A 291 13.68 7.91 -8.32
N ARG A 292 13.71 8.61 -7.21
CA ARG A 292 14.95 8.90 -6.46
C ARG A 292 15.30 7.73 -5.55
N LEU A 293 16.59 7.53 -5.36
CA LEU A 293 17.08 6.59 -4.35
C LEU A 293 17.08 7.27 -2.97
N ALA A 294 16.45 6.66 -1.99
CA ALA A 294 16.40 7.14 -0.62
C ALA A 294 16.69 6.04 0.39
N TRP A 295 16.98 6.39 1.62
CA TRP A 295 17.10 5.44 2.72
C TRP A 295 16.48 5.94 4.02
N VAL A 296 16.21 4.99 4.92
CA VAL A 296 16.02 5.20 6.36
C VAL A 296 16.92 4.26 7.13
N LEU A 297 17.46 4.69 8.27
CA LEU A 297 18.28 3.81 9.11
C LEU A 297 17.38 2.76 9.81
N MET A 298 17.86 1.54 9.97
CA MET A 298 17.17 0.49 10.71
C MET A 298 16.83 0.91 12.14
N ARG A 299 17.67 1.73 12.74
CA ARG A 299 17.41 2.37 14.03
C ARG A 299 16.79 3.75 13.78
N ARG A 300 15.56 3.98 14.24
CA ARG A 300 14.77 5.20 14.08
C ARG A 300 14.38 5.52 12.63
N PRO A 301 13.74 4.58 11.91
CA PRO A 301 13.38 4.81 10.51
C PRO A 301 12.50 6.04 10.30
N LEU A 302 11.60 6.35 11.23
CA LEU A 302 10.67 7.50 11.12
C LEU A 302 11.38 8.87 11.15
N ARG A 303 12.67 8.94 11.59
CA ARG A 303 13.41 10.20 11.79
C ARG A 303 14.68 10.32 10.97
N THR A 304 14.96 9.35 10.10
CA THR A 304 16.27 9.26 9.45
C THR A 304 16.21 9.21 7.94
N HIS A 305 15.06 9.59 7.37
CA HIS A 305 14.89 9.66 5.92
C HIS A 305 15.91 10.61 5.28
N ARG A 306 16.49 10.15 4.19
CA ARG A 306 17.39 10.93 3.38
C ARG A 306 17.34 10.46 1.93
N VAL A 307 17.12 11.37 1.01
CA VAL A 307 17.34 11.15 -0.42
C VAL A 307 18.85 11.03 -0.66
N LEU A 308 19.25 9.98 -1.35
CA LEU A 308 20.64 9.63 -1.65
C LEU A 308 21.08 10.14 -3.01
N SER A 309 20.22 9.99 -4.03
CA SER A 309 20.49 10.45 -5.39
C SER A 309 20.51 11.99 -5.48
N ARG A 310 21.46 12.53 -6.24
CA ARG A 310 21.66 13.97 -6.44
C ARG A 310 21.47 14.40 -7.88
N ASP A 311 21.36 13.46 -8.80
CA ASP A 311 21.02 13.65 -10.20
C ASP A 311 19.51 13.55 -10.44
N GLU A 312 19.08 13.82 -11.65
CA GLU A 312 17.67 13.78 -12.07
C GLU A 312 17.30 12.47 -12.79
N GLY A 313 18.18 11.47 -12.77
CA GLY A 313 17.92 10.17 -13.38
C GLY A 313 16.93 9.31 -12.59
N PHE A 314 16.46 8.27 -13.23
CA PHE A 314 15.45 7.34 -12.70
C PHE A 314 16.14 6.09 -12.15
N TYR A 315 16.04 5.91 -10.85
CA TYR A 315 16.53 4.73 -10.13
C TYR A 315 15.43 3.70 -10.00
N PHE A 316 15.81 2.42 -10.07
CA PHE A 316 14.91 1.29 -10.01
C PHE A 316 15.60 0.09 -9.37
N THR A 317 14.89 -0.87 -8.82
CA THR A 317 15.31 -2.16 -8.24
C THR A 317 16.69 -2.16 -7.56
N PRO A 318 16.88 -1.40 -6.46
CA PRO A 318 18.12 -1.41 -5.71
C PRO A 318 18.34 -2.75 -5.01
N HIS A 319 19.56 -3.33 -5.10
CA HIS A 319 19.89 -4.60 -4.45
C HIS A 319 21.27 -4.58 -3.80
N PRO A 320 21.42 -5.06 -2.54
CA PRO A 320 22.70 -5.11 -1.86
C PRO A 320 23.59 -6.22 -2.43
N MET A 321 24.85 -5.91 -2.66
CA MET A 321 25.84 -6.87 -3.13
C MET A 321 26.68 -7.44 -1.98
N PRO A 322 27.25 -8.67 -2.12
CA PRO A 322 28.01 -9.34 -1.07
C PRO A 322 29.23 -8.55 -0.57
N ASP A 323 29.84 -7.77 -1.43
CA ASP A 323 30.99 -6.90 -1.13
C ASP A 323 30.60 -5.59 -0.40
N GLY A 324 29.30 -5.38 -0.19
CA GLY A 324 28.73 -4.22 0.50
C GLY A 324 28.44 -3.03 -0.40
N ARG A 325 28.60 -3.16 -1.72
CA ARG A 325 28.12 -2.21 -2.70
C ARG A 325 26.59 -2.33 -2.85
N LEU A 326 25.99 -1.33 -3.47
CA LEU A 326 24.58 -1.35 -3.89
C LEU A 326 24.54 -1.34 -5.41
N ALA A 327 23.93 -2.36 -6.01
CA ALA A 327 23.58 -2.33 -7.42
C ALA A 327 22.19 -1.70 -7.58
N VAL A 328 21.98 -0.97 -8.65
CA VAL A 328 20.74 -0.29 -9.01
C VAL A 328 20.51 -0.37 -10.50
N ALA A 329 19.29 -0.55 -10.94
CA ALA A 329 18.91 -0.22 -12.30
C ALA A 329 18.77 1.31 -12.40
N TYR A 330 19.26 1.89 -13.48
CA TYR A 330 19.29 3.33 -13.66
C TYR A 330 19.19 3.71 -15.13
N LYS A 331 18.41 4.73 -15.42
CA LYS A 331 18.40 5.43 -16.71
C LYS A 331 18.50 6.94 -16.52
N PRO A 332 19.30 7.65 -17.34
CA PRO A 332 19.53 9.08 -17.17
C PRO A 332 18.33 9.93 -17.57
N THR A 333 17.52 9.49 -18.52
CA THR A 333 16.29 10.14 -18.99
C THR A 333 15.16 9.13 -19.09
N TRP A 334 13.91 9.61 -19.17
CA TRP A 334 12.77 8.72 -19.24
C TRP A 334 12.75 7.85 -20.53
N GLU A 335 13.23 8.41 -21.63
CA GLU A 335 13.27 7.77 -22.93
C GLU A 335 14.43 6.76 -23.09
N GLY A 336 15.36 6.73 -22.12
CA GLY A 336 16.47 5.79 -22.10
C GLY A 336 16.08 4.40 -21.60
N ASP A 337 16.98 3.46 -21.77
CA ASP A 337 16.94 2.13 -21.22
C ASP A 337 17.52 2.07 -19.79
N TYR A 338 17.16 1.06 -19.04
CA TYR A 338 17.77 0.76 -17.75
C TYR A 338 19.01 -0.10 -17.93
N GLY A 339 20.17 0.42 -17.50
CA GLY A 339 21.35 -0.40 -17.26
C GLY A 339 21.59 -0.64 -15.77
N ILE A 340 22.39 -1.64 -15.41
CA ILE A 340 22.77 -1.95 -14.03
C ILE A 340 24.08 -1.26 -13.67
N TYR A 341 24.05 -0.50 -12.56
CA TYR A 341 25.20 0.28 -12.07
C TYR A 341 25.42 0.04 -10.59
N PHE A 342 26.67 0.24 -10.12
CA PHE A 342 26.93 0.41 -8.70
C PHE A 342 26.69 1.85 -8.28
N PHE A 343 25.94 2.06 -7.21
CA PHE A 343 25.69 3.39 -6.65
C PHE A 343 26.87 3.90 -5.83
N ASP A 344 27.29 5.14 -6.09
CA ASP A 344 28.35 5.81 -5.35
C ASP A 344 27.75 6.67 -4.22
N PHE A 345 27.76 6.16 -3.00
CA PHE A 345 27.21 6.86 -1.82
C PHE A 345 27.90 8.20 -1.49
N GLN A 346 29.14 8.41 -1.94
CA GLN A 346 29.83 9.67 -1.68
C GLN A 346 29.40 10.74 -2.69
N LYS A 347 29.31 10.39 -3.95
CA LYS A 347 28.85 11.29 -5.01
C LYS A 347 27.33 11.47 -4.99
N GLY A 348 26.59 10.46 -4.61
CA GLY A 348 25.12 10.43 -4.68
C GLY A 348 24.62 10.24 -6.11
N THR A 349 25.36 9.52 -6.96
CA THR A 349 25.01 9.20 -8.34
C THR A 349 25.45 7.78 -8.66
N VAL A 350 25.07 7.28 -9.83
CA VAL A 350 25.61 6.02 -10.32
C VAL A 350 27.12 6.13 -10.54
N GLY A 351 27.82 5.05 -10.23
CA GLY A 351 29.25 4.92 -10.41
C GLY A 351 29.60 4.07 -11.63
N ARG A 352 30.25 2.93 -11.36
CA ARG A 352 30.68 2.02 -12.42
C ARG A 352 29.51 1.20 -12.96
N VAL A 353 29.40 1.08 -14.26
CA VAL A 353 28.50 0.16 -14.95
C VAL A 353 28.83 -1.29 -14.58
N VAL A 354 27.82 -2.08 -14.32
CA VAL A 354 27.88 -3.54 -14.17
C VAL A 354 27.57 -4.20 -15.51
N TYR A 355 26.44 -3.84 -16.08
CA TYR A 355 25.98 -4.25 -17.40
C TYR A 355 24.98 -3.25 -17.96
N ASP A 356 24.97 -3.06 -19.26
CA ASP A 356 24.10 -2.10 -19.95
C ASP A 356 23.99 -2.52 -21.42
N ASP A 357 22.81 -3.00 -21.81
CA ASP A 357 22.48 -3.45 -23.16
C ASP A 357 21.44 -2.48 -23.75
N PRO A 358 21.80 -1.65 -24.73
CA PRO A 358 20.91 -0.62 -25.27
C PRO A 358 19.66 -1.15 -25.97
N ASP A 359 19.56 -2.45 -26.21
CA ASP A 359 18.40 -3.10 -26.82
C ASP A 359 17.41 -3.63 -25.74
N TRP A 360 17.77 -3.54 -24.45
CA TRP A 360 17.01 -4.10 -23.33
C TRP A 360 16.95 -3.13 -22.13
N ASN A 361 15.93 -3.31 -21.30
CA ASN A 361 15.95 -2.78 -19.94
C ASN A 361 16.51 -3.84 -18.99
N ASP A 362 17.63 -3.55 -18.35
CA ASP A 362 18.32 -4.41 -17.39
C ASP A 362 17.93 -4.05 -15.97
N ILE A 363 17.22 -4.92 -15.24
CA ILE A 363 16.69 -4.64 -13.89
C ILE A 363 16.88 -5.86 -12.95
N ASP A 364 16.52 -5.71 -11.67
CA ASP A 364 16.54 -6.77 -10.64
C ASP A 364 17.88 -7.48 -10.45
N PRO A 365 19.01 -6.78 -10.29
CA PRO A 365 20.31 -7.42 -10.17
C PRO A 365 20.47 -8.14 -8.81
N VAL A 366 20.69 -9.46 -8.82
CA VAL A 366 20.94 -10.27 -7.62
C VAL A 366 22.26 -11.06 -7.79
N ALA A 367 23.09 -11.07 -6.74
CA ALA A 367 24.34 -11.84 -6.76
C ALA A 367 24.07 -13.32 -6.49
N VAL A 368 24.57 -14.21 -7.35
CA VAL A 368 24.42 -15.67 -7.23
C VAL A 368 25.59 -16.21 -6.41
N VAL A 369 25.46 -16.08 -5.10
CA VAL A 369 26.46 -16.55 -4.12
C VAL A 369 25.82 -16.90 -2.80
N ARG A 370 26.49 -17.74 -2.03
CA ARG A 370 26.10 -17.98 -0.64
C ARG A 370 26.11 -16.68 0.16
N HIS A 371 25.01 -16.40 0.85
CA HIS A 371 24.86 -15.23 1.71
C HIS A 371 24.24 -15.60 3.07
N PRO A 372 24.36 -14.73 4.11
CA PRO A 372 23.80 -15.03 5.42
C PRO A 372 22.29 -15.16 5.37
N GLU A 373 21.80 -16.27 5.90
CA GLU A 373 20.37 -16.52 6.05
C GLU A 373 19.74 -15.52 7.04
N PRO A 374 18.54 -15.00 6.76
CA PRO A 374 17.76 -14.22 7.71
C PRO A 374 17.46 -15.03 8.99
N LYS A 375 17.24 -14.35 10.11
CA LYS A 375 16.86 -15.02 11.36
C LYS A 375 15.46 -15.59 11.26
N GLY A 376 15.25 -16.81 11.74
CA GLY A 376 13.93 -17.39 11.89
C GLY A 376 13.10 -16.66 12.95
N ARG A 377 11.78 -16.66 12.76
CA ARG A 377 10.80 -16.14 13.73
C ARG A 377 9.73 -17.18 13.99
N ILE A 378 9.39 -17.34 15.27
CA ILE A 378 8.28 -18.24 15.65
C ILE A 378 6.95 -17.65 15.21
N THR A 379 6.02 -18.50 14.77
CA THR A 379 4.63 -18.09 14.55
C THR A 379 3.77 -18.44 15.76
N ILE A 380 2.79 -17.59 16.03
CA ILE A 380 1.74 -17.79 17.04
C ILE A 380 0.36 -17.92 16.38
N VAL A 381 0.33 -18.07 15.06
CA VAL A 381 -0.92 -18.27 14.30
C VAL A 381 -1.47 -19.66 14.62
N VAL A 382 -2.78 -19.72 14.88
CA VAL A 382 -3.51 -20.95 15.17
C VAL A 382 -4.64 -21.06 14.15
N ASP A 383 -4.43 -21.86 13.09
CA ASP A 383 -5.34 -21.96 11.93
C ASP A 383 -6.77 -22.39 12.30
N SER A 384 -6.94 -23.15 13.38
CA SER A 384 -8.26 -23.59 13.86
C SER A 384 -9.11 -22.47 14.48
N LYS A 385 -8.51 -21.30 14.79
CA LYS A 385 -9.23 -20.15 15.32
C LYS A 385 -9.68 -19.24 14.19
N GLN A 386 -10.84 -18.61 14.37
CA GLN A 386 -11.38 -17.63 13.43
C GLN A 386 -11.24 -16.19 13.94
N THR A 387 -10.70 -16.01 15.13
CA THR A 387 -10.57 -14.74 15.82
C THR A 387 -9.13 -14.49 16.26
N GLY A 388 -8.82 -13.23 16.49
CA GLY A 388 -7.61 -12.78 17.16
C GLY A 388 -7.95 -11.67 18.16
N HIS A 389 -6.97 -11.25 18.91
CA HIS A 389 -7.14 -10.21 19.93
C HIS A 389 -6.45 -8.91 19.54
N LEU A 390 -7.11 -7.79 19.82
CA LEU A 390 -6.53 -6.46 19.70
C LEU A 390 -6.62 -5.75 21.06
N GLN A 391 -5.53 -5.11 21.45
CA GLN A 391 -5.45 -4.31 22.68
C GLN A 391 -4.77 -2.98 22.42
N CYS A 392 -5.16 -1.95 23.18
CA CYS A 392 -4.52 -0.64 23.20
C CYS A 392 -4.23 -0.25 24.64
N LEU A 393 -3.04 0.30 24.91
CA LEU A 393 -2.70 0.76 26.27
C LEU A 393 -3.42 2.05 26.60
N SER A 394 -3.50 3.02 25.69
CA SER A 394 -4.29 4.22 25.85
C SER A 394 -4.52 4.92 24.51
N VAL A 395 -5.77 5.13 24.12
CA VAL A 395 -6.13 5.91 22.92
C VAL A 395 -5.68 7.36 22.97
N TYR A 396 -5.34 7.87 24.15
CA TYR A 396 -4.89 9.25 24.38
C TYR A 396 -3.38 9.42 24.13
N ASP A 397 -2.62 8.30 24.06
CA ASP A 397 -1.20 8.33 23.69
C ASP A 397 -1.11 8.50 22.18
N SER A 398 -0.68 9.68 21.71
CA SER A 398 -0.62 9.99 20.29
C SER A 398 0.44 11.05 19.97
N ASP A 399 1.00 10.98 18.76
CA ASP A 399 1.81 12.05 18.17
C ASP A 399 0.98 13.00 17.29
N GLN A 400 -0.28 12.64 17.01
CA GLN A 400 -1.18 13.45 16.20
C GLN A 400 -1.75 14.62 16.98
N PRO A 401 -1.62 15.89 16.48
CA PRO A 401 -2.04 17.07 17.22
C PRO A 401 -3.53 17.10 17.59
N ASP A 402 -4.38 16.57 16.72
CA ASP A 402 -5.83 16.52 16.92
C ASP A 402 -6.25 15.45 17.95
N VAL A 403 -5.58 14.29 17.96
CA VAL A 403 -5.80 13.26 18.99
C VAL A 403 -5.31 13.73 20.36
N ARG A 404 -4.20 14.46 20.43
CA ARG A 404 -3.67 15.06 21.68
C ARG A 404 -4.62 16.06 22.34
N LYS A 405 -5.57 16.63 21.60
CA LYS A 405 -6.61 17.51 22.13
C LYS A 405 -7.72 16.75 22.85
N LEU A 406 -7.85 15.45 22.62
CA LEU A 406 -8.85 14.63 23.28
C LEU A 406 -8.55 14.54 24.79
N ARG A 407 -9.55 14.79 25.61
CA ARG A 407 -9.44 14.71 27.06
C ARG A 407 -9.68 13.28 27.55
N PRO A 408 -8.98 12.84 28.61
CA PRO A 408 -9.30 11.57 29.25
C PRO A 408 -10.80 11.51 29.61
N GLY A 409 -11.42 10.36 29.27
CA GLY A 409 -12.86 10.15 29.44
C GLY A 409 -13.76 10.70 28.32
N GLN A 410 -13.23 11.43 27.35
CA GLN A 410 -14.01 11.90 26.19
C GLN A 410 -14.32 10.77 25.22
N VAL A 411 -13.39 9.84 25.03
CA VAL A 411 -13.62 8.63 24.23
C VAL A 411 -14.33 7.60 25.10
N LYS A 412 -15.53 7.20 24.71
CA LYS A 412 -16.36 6.25 25.45
C LYS A 412 -16.32 4.85 24.85
N ARG A 413 -16.22 4.76 23.52
CA ARG A 413 -16.23 3.49 22.79
C ARG A 413 -15.25 3.50 21.64
N VAL A 414 -14.88 2.34 21.20
CA VAL A 414 -14.15 2.10 19.97
C VAL A 414 -15.04 1.26 19.05
N ARG A 415 -15.25 1.72 17.80
CA ARG A 415 -15.97 1.01 16.74
C ARG A 415 -14.97 0.40 15.77
N PHE A 416 -15.23 -0.84 15.39
CA PHE A 416 -14.47 -1.57 14.38
C PHE A 416 -15.30 -1.68 13.12
N VAL A 417 -14.73 -1.26 11.99
CA VAL A 417 -15.40 -1.22 10.71
C VAL A 417 -14.60 -2.02 9.70
N GLU A 418 -15.21 -3.07 9.17
CA GLU A 418 -14.67 -3.91 8.12
C GLU A 418 -14.76 -3.20 6.78
N GLY A 419 -13.71 -3.32 5.96
CA GLY A 419 -13.76 -3.01 4.55
C GLY A 419 -14.06 -4.27 3.74
N ILE A 420 -14.96 -4.14 2.78
CA ILE A 420 -15.42 -5.25 1.96
C ILE A 420 -14.61 -5.28 0.68
N PRO A 421 -13.88 -6.36 0.38
CA PRO A 421 -13.20 -6.52 -0.90
C PRO A 421 -14.20 -6.45 -2.06
N VAL A 422 -13.92 -5.66 -3.06
CA VAL A 422 -14.79 -5.46 -4.23
C VAL A 422 -14.41 -6.45 -5.31
N SER A 423 -15.37 -7.23 -5.83
CA SER A 423 -15.15 -8.12 -6.96
C SER A 423 -15.00 -7.34 -8.27
N GLU A 424 -14.50 -7.98 -9.34
CA GLU A 424 -14.39 -7.36 -10.65
C GLU A 424 -15.76 -6.89 -11.18
N GLU A 425 -16.80 -7.72 -11.04
CA GLU A 425 -18.16 -7.39 -11.46
C GLU A 425 -18.68 -6.16 -10.74
N GLU A 426 -18.49 -6.11 -9.42
CA GLU A 426 -18.85 -4.97 -8.59
C GLU A 426 -18.06 -3.72 -8.96
N ALA A 427 -16.76 -3.84 -9.19
CA ALA A 427 -15.91 -2.73 -9.61
C ALA A 427 -16.39 -2.14 -10.94
N GLN A 428 -16.76 -2.98 -11.91
CA GLN A 428 -17.33 -2.52 -13.19
C GLN A 428 -18.64 -1.80 -13.03
N ARG A 429 -19.47 -2.19 -12.06
CA ARG A 429 -20.71 -1.50 -11.70
C ARG A 429 -20.44 -0.13 -11.07
N LEU A 430 -19.55 -0.12 -10.07
CA LEU A 430 -19.23 1.07 -9.30
C LEU A 430 -18.47 2.14 -10.10
N CYS A 431 -17.61 1.73 -11.03
CA CYS A 431 -16.92 2.65 -11.94
C CYS A 431 -17.85 3.47 -12.85
N LYS A 432 -19.11 3.06 -13.00
CA LYS A 432 -20.10 3.81 -13.77
C LYS A 432 -20.70 4.98 -13.00
N LEU A 433 -20.54 5.02 -11.68
CA LEU A 433 -21.03 6.10 -10.85
C LEU A 433 -20.15 7.35 -11.01
N PRO A 434 -20.72 8.56 -11.00
CA PRO A 434 -19.94 9.78 -11.16
C PRO A 434 -18.98 9.95 -9.98
N LEU A 435 -17.71 10.13 -10.31
CA LEU A 435 -16.66 10.40 -9.36
C LEU A 435 -16.88 11.80 -8.74
N GLY A 436 -16.88 11.89 -7.42
CA GLY A 436 -16.87 13.17 -6.71
C GLY A 436 -18.04 13.50 -5.81
N ILE A 437 -19.15 12.79 -5.88
CA ILE A 437 -20.30 12.99 -4.99
C ILE A 437 -20.53 11.70 -4.19
N GLY A 438 -20.23 11.72 -2.88
CA GLY A 438 -20.64 10.71 -1.92
C GLY A 438 -20.07 9.30 -2.05
N GLN A 439 -19.17 9.07 -2.97
CA GLN A 439 -18.53 7.76 -3.17
C GLN A 439 -17.15 7.72 -2.52
N ALA A 440 -17.12 8.12 -1.28
CA ALA A 440 -15.85 8.26 -0.63
C ALA A 440 -15.87 7.47 0.66
N GLY A 441 -14.87 6.63 0.86
CA GLY A 441 -14.67 5.96 2.14
C GLY A 441 -14.54 6.96 3.29
N PRO A 442 -14.55 6.50 4.55
CA PRO A 442 -14.45 7.37 5.72
C PRO A 442 -13.24 8.30 5.64
N GLY A 443 -13.49 9.61 5.67
CA GLY A 443 -12.45 10.65 5.52
C GLY A 443 -12.22 11.15 4.11
N SER A 444 -12.99 10.69 3.14
CA SER A 444 -13.02 11.29 1.79
C SER A 444 -13.63 12.67 1.81
N THR A 445 -13.13 13.49 0.94
CA THR A 445 -13.56 14.86 0.78
C THR A 445 -14.03 15.10 -0.59
N SER A 446 -14.91 16.04 -0.68
CA SER A 446 -15.62 16.54 -1.83
C SER A 446 -14.80 16.94 -3.08
N ASN A 447 -13.52 16.67 -3.14
CA ASN A 447 -12.64 17.07 -4.22
C ASN A 447 -12.20 15.88 -5.10
N GLY A 448 -13.09 14.90 -5.32
CA GLY A 448 -12.83 13.86 -6.31
C GLY A 448 -11.83 12.79 -5.89
N ALA A 449 -11.54 12.63 -4.60
CA ALA A 449 -10.77 11.50 -4.13
C ALA A 449 -11.63 10.23 -4.18
N THR A 450 -11.25 9.34 -5.04
CA THR A 450 -12.02 8.20 -5.52
C THR A 450 -11.57 6.90 -4.87
N ALA A 451 -11.63 6.82 -3.54
CA ALA A 451 -11.57 5.50 -2.93
C ALA A 451 -12.98 4.97 -2.77
N PHE A 452 -13.18 3.80 -3.26
CA PHE A 452 -14.44 3.10 -3.17
C PHE A 452 -14.30 1.89 -2.26
N VAL A 453 -14.89 1.94 -1.09
CA VAL A 453 -14.93 0.80 -0.18
C VAL A 453 -16.28 0.75 0.49
N GLN A 454 -17.01 -0.31 0.22
CA GLN A 454 -18.16 -0.68 1.03
C GLN A 454 -17.69 -1.13 2.41
N THR A 455 -18.47 -0.81 3.43
CA THR A 455 -18.07 -1.03 4.83
C THR A 455 -19.18 -1.69 5.64
N ARG A 456 -18.77 -2.47 6.66
CA ARG A 456 -19.67 -3.07 7.66
C ARG A 456 -19.15 -2.80 9.06
N ILE A 457 -20.04 -2.49 9.98
CA ILE A 457 -19.68 -2.38 11.39
C ILE A 457 -19.55 -3.80 11.96
N ILE A 458 -18.31 -4.16 12.35
CA ILE A 458 -18.05 -5.43 13.06
C ILE A 458 -18.67 -5.36 14.45
N GLY A 459 -18.50 -4.22 15.15
CA GLY A 459 -19.04 -3.99 16.47
C GLY A 459 -18.34 -2.87 17.22
N GLU A 460 -18.75 -2.66 18.46
CA GLU A 460 -18.22 -1.61 19.35
C GLU A 460 -17.82 -2.21 20.70
N ALA A 461 -16.78 -1.66 21.30
CA ALA A 461 -16.32 -2.02 22.63
C ALA A 461 -16.11 -0.76 23.49
N PRO A 462 -16.27 -0.87 24.82
CA PRO A 462 -15.99 0.24 25.72
C PRO A 462 -14.50 0.55 25.74
N VAL A 463 -14.18 1.84 25.93
CA VAL A 463 -12.84 2.34 26.26
C VAL A 463 -12.84 2.64 27.75
N GLU A 464 -11.84 2.13 28.48
CA GLU A 464 -11.69 2.33 29.92
C GLU A 464 -11.29 3.77 30.24
N GLU A 465 -11.39 4.16 31.51
CA GLU A 465 -11.06 5.54 31.97
C GLU A 465 -9.62 5.96 31.65
N ASP A 466 -8.67 4.99 31.61
CA ASP A 466 -7.29 5.23 31.24
C ASP A 466 -7.06 5.27 29.72
N GLY A 467 -8.10 5.15 28.92
CA GLY A 467 -8.06 5.09 27.47
C GLY A 467 -7.75 3.71 26.87
N SER A 468 -7.65 2.69 27.71
CA SER A 468 -7.33 1.35 27.23
C SER A 468 -8.55 0.59 26.75
N PHE A 469 -8.32 -0.35 25.81
CA PHE A 469 -9.31 -1.35 25.42
C PHE A 469 -8.64 -2.71 25.11
N TYR A 470 -9.42 -3.78 25.25
CA TYR A 470 -9.00 -5.14 24.91
C TYR A 470 -10.19 -5.89 24.33
N VAL A 471 -10.07 -6.33 23.08
CA VAL A 471 -11.17 -6.92 22.31
C VAL A 471 -10.76 -8.21 21.61
N GLU A 472 -11.72 -9.09 21.40
CA GLU A 472 -11.66 -10.21 20.46
C GLU A 472 -12.38 -9.81 19.17
N ILE A 473 -11.72 -10.01 18.01
CA ILE A 473 -12.19 -9.56 16.70
C ILE A 473 -11.95 -10.66 15.64
N ALA A 474 -12.76 -10.66 14.58
CA ALA A 474 -12.57 -11.54 13.43
C ALA A 474 -11.13 -11.41 12.87
N ALA A 475 -10.49 -12.57 12.69
CA ALA A 475 -9.15 -12.63 12.12
C ALA A 475 -9.17 -12.53 10.59
N ASP A 476 -8.03 -12.15 10.02
CA ASP A 476 -7.79 -12.14 8.57
C ASP A 476 -8.79 -11.24 7.79
N THR A 477 -9.33 -10.25 8.49
CA THR A 477 -10.34 -9.31 7.99
C THR A 477 -9.73 -7.90 8.04
N PRO A 478 -9.72 -7.14 6.94
CA PRO A 478 -9.28 -5.75 6.96
C PRO A 478 -10.28 -4.88 7.69
N PHE A 479 -9.83 -4.11 8.65
CA PHE A 479 -10.68 -3.15 9.37
C PHE A 479 -9.93 -1.87 9.71
N PHE A 480 -10.68 -0.82 9.99
CA PHE A 480 -10.21 0.39 10.63
C PHE A 480 -10.98 0.65 11.93
N ILE A 481 -10.49 1.62 12.70
CA ILE A 481 -10.99 1.95 14.04
C ILE A 481 -11.53 3.38 14.06
N GLN A 482 -12.69 3.58 14.72
CA GLN A 482 -13.22 4.88 15.07
C GLN A 482 -13.27 5.02 16.61
N LEU A 483 -12.77 6.14 17.12
CA LEU A 483 -12.93 6.54 18.53
C LEU A 483 -14.24 7.31 18.65
N LEU A 484 -15.13 6.88 19.53
CA LEU A 484 -16.48 7.44 19.64
C LEU A 484 -16.66 8.17 20.99
N ASP A 485 -17.43 9.26 20.94
CA ASP A 485 -17.92 9.96 22.13
C ASP A 485 -19.14 9.26 22.76
N GLU A 486 -19.81 9.94 23.71
CA GLU A 486 -20.99 9.43 24.40
C GLU A 486 -22.20 9.28 23.47
N ASP A 487 -22.33 10.15 22.46
CA ASP A 487 -23.42 10.12 21.46
C ASP A 487 -23.15 9.12 20.32
N GLY A 488 -22.00 8.42 20.34
CA GLY A 488 -21.59 7.46 19.30
C GLY A 488 -21.02 8.07 18.05
N MET A 489 -20.69 9.37 18.07
CA MET A 489 -20.07 10.10 16.95
C MET A 489 -18.55 9.90 16.94
N ALA A 490 -17.98 9.79 15.75
CA ALA A 490 -16.55 9.64 15.59
C ALA A 490 -15.78 10.92 15.98
N LEU A 491 -14.97 10.82 17.01
CA LEU A 491 -13.98 11.84 17.42
C LEU A 491 -12.73 11.75 16.53
N LYS A 492 -12.39 10.52 16.10
CA LYS A 492 -11.27 10.23 15.23
C LYS A 492 -11.51 8.93 14.48
N THR A 493 -11.20 8.94 13.21
CA THR A 493 -11.21 7.77 12.33
C THR A 493 -9.79 7.43 11.89
N MET A 494 -9.39 6.16 12.04
CA MET A 494 -8.13 5.63 11.52
C MET A 494 -8.13 5.69 9.99
N LYS A 495 -6.99 6.06 9.41
CA LYS A 495 -6.81 6.16 7.96
C LYS A 495 -5.81 5.13 7.47
N GLY A 496 -6.23 3.90 7.37
CA GLY A 496 -5.44 2.76 6.92
C GLY A 496 -6.06 1.46 7.38
N TRP A 497 -5.86 0.41 6.61
CA TRP A 497 -6.35 -0.93 6.92
C TRP A 497 -5.39 -1.65 7.85
N MET A 498 -5.95 -2.34 8.82
CA MET A 498 -5.22 -3.26 9.68
C MET A 498 -6.00 -4.57 9.84
N TRP A 499 -5.32 -5.59 10.32
CA TRP A 499 -5.91 -6.91 10.61
C TRP A 499 -5.19 -7.57 11.78
N VAL A 500 -5.82 -8.60 12.32
CA VAL A 500 -5.22 -9.53 13.28
C VAL A 500 -5.21 -10.92 12.69
N ARG A 501 -4.18 -11.71 12.99
CA ARG A 501 -4.09 -13.10 12.54
C ARG A 501 -4.81 -14.04 13.49
N ARG A 502 -5.21 -15.20 12.99
CA ARG A 502 -5.90 -16.27 13.73
C ARG A 502 -5.15 -16.65 15.01
N GLY A 503 -5.83 -16.55 16.14
CA GLY A 503 -5.28 -16.85 17.46
C GLY A 503 -4.19 -15.90 17.95
N SER A 504 -3.78 -14.89 17.16
CA SER A 504 -2.75 -13.94 17.54
C SER A 504 -3.28 -12.85 18.45
N ARG A 505 -2.36 -12.20 19.18
CA ARG A 505 -2.62 -10.98 19.95
C ARG A 505 -1.82 -9.83 19.36
N ARG A 506 -2.49 -8.73 19.05
CA ARG A 506 -1.89 -7.49 18.58
C ARG A 506 -2.05 -6.40 19.63
N GLY A 507 -0.95 -5.70 19.94
CA GLY A 507 -0.95 -4.57 20.87
C GLY A 507 -0.64 -3.26 20.16
N CYS A 508 -1.40 -2.22 20.49
CA CYS A 508 -1.10 -0.83 20.19
C CYS A 508 -0.71 -0.13 21.49
N ILE A 509 0.28 0.77 21.45
CA ILE A 509 0.61 1.65 22.58
C ILE A 509 -0.47 2.72 22.70
N GLY A 510 -0.80 3.36 21.59
CA GLY A 510 -1.78 4.43 21.52
C GLY A 510 -2.46 4.55 20.15
N CYS A 511 -3.13 5.67 19.95
CA CYS A 511 -3.73 6.03 18.67
C CYS A 511 -2.72 6.86 17.88
N HIS A 512 -1.94 6.19 17.00
CA HIS A 512 -0.91 6.83 16.17
C HIS A 512 0.24 7.44 16.98
N GLU A 513 0.88 6.62 17.77
CA GLU A 513 2.01 6.99 18.61
C GLU A 513 3.36 6.93 17.90
N ASP A 514 4.32 7.69 18.39
CA ASP A 514 5.73 7.58 18.01
C ASP A 514 6.34 6.31 18.64
N LYS A 515 6.52 5.27 17.85
CA LYS A 515 7.08 3.97 18.30
C LYS A 515 8.53 4.04 18.78
N GLU A 516 9.20 5.16 18.59
CA GLU A 516 10.55 5.39 19.08
C GLU A 516 10.58 5.98 20.50
N LEU A 517 9.40 6.31 21.07
CA LEU A 517 9.23 6.73 22.44
C LEU A 517 8.76 5.54 23.30
N ALA A 518 9.25 5.48 24.53
CA ALA A 518 8.78 4.49 25.48
C ALA A 518 7.42 4.92 26.05
N PRO A 519 6.41 4.04 26.11
CA PRO A 519 5.15 4.34 26.79
C PRO A 519 5.37 4.40 28.30
N GLU A 520 4.41 4.97 29.01
CA GLU A 520 4.39 4.90 30.49
C GLU A 520 4.39 3.43 30.95
N ASN A 521 5.19 3.16 31.99
CA ASN A 521 5.26 1.83 32.59
C ASN A 521 4.06 1.56 33.51
N ARG A 522 2.90 1.26 32.90
CA ARG A 522 1.66 0.92 33.63
C ARG A 522 0.97 -0.29 33.00
N ILE A 523 0.27 -1.07 33.82
CA ILE A 523 -0.66 -2.09 33.32
C ILE A 523 -2.01 -1.42 33.13
N SER A 524 -2.50 -1.38 31.91
CA SER A 524 -3.78 -0.75 31.56
C SER A 524 -4.97 -1.47 32.21
N ILE A 525 -6.05 -0.75 32.47
CA ILE A 525 -7.26 -1.28 33.11
C ILE A 525 -7.85 -2.42 32.28
N ALA A 526 -7.92 -2.26 30.95
CA ALA A 526 -8.46 -3.28 30.07
C ALA A 526 -7.69 -4.61 30.14
N LEU A 527 -6.37 -4.57 30.29
CA LEU A 527 -5.53 -5.77 30.37
C LEU A 527 -5.58 -6.49 31.73
N ARG A 528 -6.11 -5.83 32.78
CA ARG A 528 -6.36 -6.46 34.08
C ARG A 528 -7.60 -7.35 34.05
N LYS A 529 -8.47 -7.20 33.03
CA LYS A 529 -9.64 -8.03 32.84
C LYS A 529 -9.20 -9.40 32.28
N ALA A 530 -9.78 -10.46 32.81
CA ALA A 530 -9.42 -11.83 32.44
C ALA A 530 -9.78 -12.17 30.99
N THR A 531 -10.80 -11.52 30.46
CA THR A 531 -11.32 -11.76 29.11
C THR A 531 -11.41 -10.47 28.30
N PRO A 532 -11.19 -10.53 26.98
CA PRO A 532 -11.45 -9.40 26.10
C PRO A 532 -12.92 -9.02 26.11
N ALA A 533 -13.21 -7.74 25.84
CA ALA A 533 -14.57 -7.29 25.60
C ALA A 533 -15.11 -7.96 24.34
N GLN A 534 -16.34 -8.47 24.44
CA GLN A 534 -17.05 -8.96 23.27
C GLN A 534 -17.51 -7.78 22.43
N ILE A 535 -17.20 -7.80 21.14
CA ILE A 535 -17.72 -6.80 20.22
C ILE A 535 -19.19 -7.12 19.94
N GLY A 536 -20.02 -6.07 19.78
CA GLY A 536 -21.49 -6.11 19.80
C GLY A 536 -22.20 -7.12 18.89
N TYR A 537 -21.47 -7.73 17.94
CA TYR A 537 -21.93 -8.92 17.22
C TYR A 537 -21.09 -10.12 17.65
N PRO A 538 -21.66 -11.34 17.68
CA PRO A 538 -20.88 -12.53 17.88
C PRO A 538 -19.74 -12.54 16.89
N VAL A 539 -18.53 -12.70 17.35
CA VAL A 539 -17.34 -12.71 16.48
C VAL A 539 -17.43 -13.81 15.41
N LYS A 540 -18.36 -14.73 15.58
CA LYS A 540 -18.69 -15.82 14.66
C LYS A 540 -19.86 -15.51 13.73
N ALA A 541 -20.50 -14.34 13.82
CA ALA A 541 -21.57 -13.98 12.90
C ALA A 541 -21.01 -13.88 11.48
N PRO A 542 -21.69 -14.48 10.50
CA PRO A 542 -21.29 -14.35 9.11
C PRO A 542 -21.27 -12.87 8.72
N PRO A 543 -20.37 -12.47 7.79
CA PRO A 543 -20.21 -11.07 7.39
C PRO A 543 -21.51 -10.38 6.96
N GLU A 544 -22.42 -11.10 6.30
CA GLU A 544 -23.70 -10.61 5.81
C GLU A 544 -24.68 -10.22 6.93
N GLU A 545 -24.51 -10.73 8.14
CA GLU A 545 -25.30 -10.35 9.31
C GLU A 545 -24.77 -9.10 10.03
N ARG A 546 -23.62 -8.57 9.60
CA ARG A 546 -23.02 -7.36 10.18
C ARG A 546 -23.76 -6.12 9.69
N ARG A 547 -23.91 -5.12 10.57
CA ARG A 547 -24.63 -3.88 10.25
C ARG A 547 -23.94 -3.08 9.15
N THR A 548 -24.67 -2.79 8.09
CA THR A 548 -24.34 -1.80 7.06
C THR A 548 -25.34 -0.65 7.11
N VAL A 549 -24.93 0.53 6.68
CA VAL A 549 -25.83 1.68 6.52
C VAL A 549 -25.74 2.18 5.09
N ASP A 550 -26.84 2.08 4.36
CA ASP A 550 -26.99 2.49 2.97
C ASP A 550 -27.95 3.68 2.87
N PHE A 551 -27.62 4.66 2.03
CA PHE A 551 -28.46 5.86 1.91
C PHE A 551 -29.88 5.53 1.46
N ARG A 552 -30.03 4.70 0.46
CA ARG A 552 -31.35 4.39 -0.18
C ARG A 552 -32.22 3.59 0.76
N ARG A 553 -31.64 2.58 1.41
CA ARG A 553 -32.34 1.63 2.31
C ARG A 553 -32.61 2.20 3.69
N ASP A 554 -31.63 2.91 4.28
CA ASP A 554 -31.68 3.25 5.70
C ASP A 554 -31.94 4.73 5.96
N ILE A 555 -31.44 5.65 5.11
CA ILE A 555 -31.56 7.09 5.27
C ILE A 555 -32.78 7.66 4.55
N MET A 556 -32.95 7.30 3.30
CA MET A 556 -34.03 7.85 2.47
C MET A 556 -35.45 7.59 3.01
N PRO A 557 -35.77 6.42 3.59
CA PRO A 557 -37.07 6.19 4.22
C PRO A 557 -37.36 7.16 5.38
N ILE A 558 -36.36 7.46 6.22
CA ILE A 558 -36.52 8.40 7.33
C ILE A 558 -36.77 9.82 6.77
N ILE A 559 -36.01 10.23 5.76
CA ILE A 559 -36.17 11.54 5.11
C ILE A 559 -37.57 11.64 4.48
N ARG A 560 -38.03 10.61 3.75
CA ARG A 560 -39.38 10.58 3.15
C ARG A 560 -40.47 10.75 4.19
N ALA A 561 -40.34 10.07 5.33
CA ALA A 561 -41.35 10.08 6.36
C ALA A 561 -41.40 11.40 7.16
N LYS A 562 -40.25 12.06 7.39
CA LYS A 562 -40.14 13.12 8.39
C LYS A 562 -39.65 14.48 7.86
N CYS A 563 -39.06 14.56 6.65
CA CYS A 563 -38.38 15.76 6.20
C CYS A 563 -38.97 16.34 4.91
N ILE A 564 -39.37 15.50 3.92
CA ILE A 564 -39.78 15.92 2.59
C ILE A 564 -40.99 16.87 2.62
N SER A 565 -41.94 16.69 3.53
CA SER A 565 -43.13 17.53 3.62
C SER A 565 -42.86 19.04 3.72
N CYS A 566 -41.69 19.40 4.27
CA CYS A 566 -41.24 20.78 4.43
C CYS A 566 -40.07 21.14 3.50
N HIS A 567 -39.29 20.16 3.10
CA HIS A 567 -38.03 20.36 2.38
C HIS A 567 -38.10 19.86 0.93
N SER A 568 -39.25 20.02 0.23
CA SER A 568 -39.39 19.72 -1.19
C SER A 568 -40.28 20.70 -1.91
N GLY A 569 -40.30 20.63 -3.24
CA GLY A 569 -41.15 21.43 -4.12
C GLY A 569 -40.55 22.80 -4.50
N ALA A 570 -41.39 23.70 -5.01
CA ALA A 570 -40.94 24.97 -5.60
C ALA A 570 -40.27 25.95 -4.62
N SER A 571 -40.51 25.80 -3.31
CA SER A 571 -39.93 26.67 -2.27
C SER A 571 -39.62 25.89 -0.99
N PRO A 572 -38.57 25.05 -1.04
CA PRO A 572 -38.23 24.20 0.08
C PRO A 572 -37.76 25.01 1.29
N ALA A 573 -38.17 24.60 2.50
CA ALA A 573 -37.81 25.26 3.73
C ALA A 573 -36.28 25.35 3.90
N GLY A 574 -35.79 26.49 4.30
CA GLY A 574 -34.34 26.73 4.47
C GLY A 574 -33.55 26.62 3.17
N ARG A 575 -34.17 26.59 1.99
CA ARG A 575 -33.54 26.37 0.68
C ARG A 575 -32.80 25.00 0.59
N LEU A 576 -33.24 24.03 1.37
CA LEU A 576 -32.74 22.65 1.31
C LEU A 576 -33.80 21.78 0.64
N ASP A 577 -33.52 21.34 -0.58
CA ASP A 577 -34.42 20.50 -1.35
C ASP A 577 -34.10 19.03 -1.14
N LEU A 578 -35.01 18.29 -0.50
CA LEU A 578 -34.92 16.88 -0.21
C LEU A 578 -35.89 16.06 -1.11
N GLY A 579 -36.05 16.48 -2.36
CA GLY A 579 -36.83 15.75 -3.36
C GLY A 579 -36.32 14.34 -3.63
N THR A 580 -37.22 13.48 -4.12
CA THR A 580 -36.90 12.08 -4.44
C THR A 580 -36.52 11.86 -5.89
N GLU A 581 -36.72 12.86 -6.73
CA GLU A 581 -36.41 12.77 -8.16
C GLU A 581 -34.93 12.56 -8.40
N MET A 582 -34.63 11.73 -9.39
CA MET A 582 -33.25 11.52 -9.85
C MET A 582 -32.77 12.77 -10.59
N VAL A 583 -31.51 13.14 -10.34
CA VAL A 583 -30.87 14.30 -10.95
C VAL A 583 -30.04 13.88 -12.14
N GLU A 584 -30.30 14.46 -13.30
CA GLU A 584 -29.56 14.18 -14.53
C GLU A 584 -28.30 15.06 -14.64
N HIS A 585 -27.17 14.41 -14.89
CA HIS A 585 -25.91 15.03 -15.26
C HIS A 585 -25.44 14.44 -16.58
N GLU A 586 -25.27 15.26 -17.59
CA GLU A 586 -24.83 14.83 -18.95
C GLU A 586 -25.67 13.67 -19.53
N GLY A 587 -27.01 13.70 -19.29
CA GLY A 587 -27.93 12.66 -19.77
C GLY A 587 -27.91 11.36 -19.00
N LYS A 588 -27.29 11.33 -17.81
CA LYS A 588 -27.28 10.17 -16.90
C LYS A 588 -27.77 10.60 -15.52
N ALA A 589 -28.64 9.80 -14.94
CA ALA A 589 -29.14 9.98 -13.58
C ALA A 589 -28.48 8.94 -12.64
N PHE A 590 -27.78 9.40 -11.62
CA PHE A 590 -27.08 8.53 -10.70
C PHE A 590 -27.59 8.66 -9.26
N PHE A 591 -27.92 9.89 -8.84
CA PHE A 591 -28.32 10.21 -7.47
C PHE A 591 -29.63 10.96 -7.47
N ASN A 592 -30.37 10.89 -6.36
CA ASN A 592 -31.55 11.69 -6.19
C ASN A 592 -31.23 13.09 -5.66
N ARG A 593 -32.20 14.00 -5.75
CA ARG A 593 -32.08 15.38 -5.31
C ARG A 593 -31.67 15.49 -3.83
N THR A 594 -32.22 14.65 -2.96
CA THR A 594 -31.86 14.64 -1.54
C THR A 594 -30.37 14.40 -1.33
N TYR A 595 -29.82 13.35 -1.95
CA TYR A 595 -28.41 12.99 -1.77
C TYR A 595 -27.48 14.10 -2.25
N GLU A 596 -27.77 14.67 -3.42
CA GLU A 596 -26.98 15.76 -3.96
C GLU A 596 -27.08 17.01 -3.09
N SER A 597 -28.28 17.39 -2.66
CA SER A 597 -28.48 18.59 -1.81
C SER A 597 -27.76 18.51 -0.47
N LEU A 598 -27.61 17.30 0.09
CA LEU A 598 -26.89 17.09 1.34
C LEU A 598 -25.37 17.17 1.18
N LEU A 599 -24.84 16.73 0.04
CA LEU A 599 -23.41 16.54 -0.18
C LEU A 599 -22.76 17.60 -1.06
N GLN A 600 -23.56 18.34 -1.87
CA GLN A 600 -23.05 19.45 -2.68
C GLN A 600 -22.89 20.74 -1.87
N PRO A 601 -22.07 21.69 -2.36
CA PRO A 601 -21.99 23.02 -1.75
C PRO A 601 -23.35 23.71 -1.77
N MET A 602 -23.67 24.37 -0.68
CA MET A 602 -24.77 25.31 -0.63
C MET A 602 -24.49 26.46 -1.60
N GLU A 603 -25.51 26.94 -2.29
CA GLU A 603 -25.42 28.03 -3.28
C GLU A 603 -24.68 29.25 -2.69
N GLY A 604 -23.66 29.73 -3.38
CA GLY A 604 -22.84 30.87 -2.96
C GLY A 604 -21.81 30.60 -1.88
N LYS A 605 -21.61 29.34 -1.45
CA LYS A 605 -20.61 28.94 -0.45
C LYS A 605 -19.54 28.03 -1.05
N PRO A 606 -18.26 28.20 -0.68
CA PRO A 606 -17.21 27.31 -1.11
C PRO A 606 -17.40 25.90 -0.53
N LEU A 607 -16.82 24.90 -1.20
CA LEU A 607 -16.78 23.48 -0.76
C LEU A 607 -16.09 23.27 0.58
N SER A 608 -15.49 24.32 1.16
CA SER A 608 -14.90 24.28 2.50
C SER A 608 -15.97 24.00 3.57
N VAL A 609 -15.49 23.53 4.68
CA VAL A 609 -16.19 23.36 5.95
C VAL A 609 -17.21 24.49 6.12
N GLY A 610 -18.51 24.20 6.32
CA GLY A 610 -19.60 25.18 6.42
C GLY A 610 -20.44 25.37 5.13
N GLY A 611 -19.96 24.92 3.98
CA GLY A 611 -20.71 25.02 2.72
C GLY A 611 -21.59 23.83 2.37
N LYS A 612 -21.62 22.76 3.19
CA LYS A 612 -22.37 21.53 2.97
C LYS A 612 -23.17 21.16 4.21
N TYR A 613 -24.25 20.40 4.02
CA TYR A 613 -25.00 19.85 5.14
C TYR A 613 -24.35 18.58 5.71
N VAL A 614 -23.67 17.79 4.87
CA VAL A 614 -23.01 16.55 5.25
C VAL A 614 -21.54 16.58 4.85
N HIS A 615 -20.68 16.27 5.80
CA HIS A 615 -19.26 16.06 5.63
C HIS A 615 -18.96 14.57 5.77
N PRO A 616 -18.76 13.83 4.65
CA PRO A 616 -18.50 12.40 4.70
C PRO A 616 -17.32 12.05 5.63
N GLY A 617 -17.53 11.11 6.55
CA GLY A 617 -16.56 10.68 7.55
C GLY A 617 -16.47 11.57 8.80
N ASP A 618 -17.35 12.60 8.90
CA ASP A 618 -17.31 13.55 10.02
C ASP A 618 -18.73 14.02 10.39
N SER A 619 -19.41 13.21 11.19
CA SER A 619 -20.76 13.51 11.66
C SER A 619 -20.79 14.72 12.60
N ARG A 620 -19.75 14.90 13.43
CA ARG A 620 -19.67 16.02 14.40
C ARG A 620 -19.65 17.38 13.73
N ASP A 621 -18.98 17.47 12.58
CA ASP A 621 -18.85 18.70 11.81
C ASP A 621 -19.88 18.80 10.64
N SER A 622 -20.90 17.95 10.64
CA SER A 622 -21.99 17.99 9.66
C SER A 622 -23.17 18.80 10.15
N PRO A 623 -23.51 19.94 9.51
CA PRO A 623 -24.66 20.77 9.89
C PRO A 623 -26.00 20.02 9.94
N LEU A 624 -26.18 18.99 9.12
CA LEU A 624 -27.35 18.11 9.24
C LEU A 624 -27.50 17.56 10.65
N ILE A 625 -26.43 17.02 11.25
CA ILE A 625 -26.42 16.47 12.61
C ILE A 625 -26.71 17.58 13.63
N TRP A 626 -26.16 18.79 13.44
CA TRP A 626 -26.46 19.92 14.34
C TRP A 626 -27.94 20.26 14.37
N HIS A 627 -28.60 20.22 13.21
CA HIS A 627 -30.06 20.41 13.15
C HIS A 627 -30.83 19.25 13.78
N LEU A 628 -30.37 18.01 13.68
CA LEU A 628 -31.02 16.87 14.35
C LEU A 628 -30.93 17.01 15.88
N TYR A 629 -29.81 17.52 16.41
CA TYR A 629 -29.61 17.78 17.84
C TYR A 629 -30.08 19.15 18.32
N GLY A 630 -30.38 20.08 17.42
CA GLY A 630 -30.73 21.46 17.75
C GLY A 630 -29.60 22.32 18.35
N ARG A 631 -28.35 21.87 18.21
CA ARG A 631 -27.15 22.54 18.68
C ARG A 631 -25.94 22.27 17.82
N GLN A 632 -24.97 23.18 17.78
CA GLN A 632 -23.67 22.94 17.18
C GLN A 632 -22.89 21.95 18.06
N ILE A 633 -22.24 20.95 17.42
CA ILE A 633 -21.51 19.90 18.10
C ILE A 633 -19.99 20.01 17.79
N GLY A 634 -19.62 20.28 16.53
CA GLY A 634 -18.22 20.37 16.09
C GLY A 634 -17.53 21.65 16.53
N GLU A 635 -16.21 21.56 16.77
CA GLU A 635 -15.36 22.68 17.19
C GLU A 635 -14.64 23.38 16.02
N GLN A 636 -14.63 22.76 14.84
CA GLN A 636 -13.81 23.24 13.70
C GLN A 636 -14.30 24.56 13.09
N TYR A 637 -15.52 24.95 13.36
CA TYR A 637 -16.18 26.11 12.72
C TYR A 637 -15.99 27.43 13.45
N GLU A 638 -15.17 27.51 14.46
CA GLU A 638 -14.80 28.79 15.08
C GLU A 638 -14.23 29.81 14.06
N LYS A 639 -13.62 29.32 12.98
CA LYS A 639 -13.04 30.16 11.91
C LYS A 639 -13.97 30.49 10.74
N ALA A 640 -15.06 29.76 10.59
CA ALA A 640 -16.08 30.01 9.57
C ALA A 640 -17.44 29.64 10.18
N PRO A 641 -18.07 30.54 10.92
CA PRO A 641 -19.31 30.25 11.61
C PRO A 641 -20.39 29.86 10.61
N TYR A 642 -21.13 28.80 10.96
CA TYR A 642 -22.34 28.45 10.26
C TYR A 642 -23.33 29.61 10.39
N ASP A 643 -23.73 30.22 9.28
CA ASP A 643 -24.46 31.49 9.24
C ASP A 643 -25.99 31.34 9.32
N ARG A 644 -26.47 30.12 9.54
CA ARG A 644 -27.88 29.82 9.69
C ARG A 644 -28.22 29.51 11.14
N PRO A 645 -29.43 29.93 11.60
CA PRO A 645 -29.89 29.53 12.95
C PRO A 645 -29.98 27.99 13.02
N ILE A 646 -29.38 27.40 14.06
CA ILE A 646 -29.53 25.96 14.29
C ILE A 646 -30.86 25.77 15.02
N VAL A 647 -31.81 25.16 14.35
CA VAL A 647 -33.13 24.83 14.89
C VAL A 647 -33.26 23.32 14.84
N GLN A 648 -33.75 22.71 15.91
CA GLN A 648 -33.97 21.28 15.96
C GLN A 648 -34.96 20.84 14.88
N MET A 649 -34.58 19.87 14.10
CA MET A 649 -35.37 19.33 12.99
C MET A 649 -35.59 17.80 13.18
N PRO A 650 -36.77 17.29 12.80
CA PRO A 650 -38.02 18.01 12.47
C PRO A 650 -38.67 18.59 13.73
N PRO A 651 -39.28 19.81 13.65
CA PRO A 651 -39.79 20.47 14.83
C PRO A 651 -41.06 19.85 15.46
N LYS A 652 -41.81 19.08 14.66
CA LYS A 652 -43.09 18.48 15.10
C LYS A 652 -43.04 16.96 15.29
N MET A 653 -42.05 16.29 14.76
CA MET A 653 -41.92 14.85 14.79
C MET A 653 -40.44 14.45 14.90
N PRO A 654 -39.84 14.61 16.10
CA PRO A 654 -38.41 14.35 16.29
C PRO A 654 -38.02 12.93 15.88
N LEU A 655 -36.78 12.77 15.47
CA LEU A 655 -36.20 11.46 15.18
C LEU A 655 -36.08 10.67 16.49
N THR A 656 -36.21 9.37 16.39
CA THR A 656 -35.84 8.46 17.48
C THR A 656 -34.30 8.43 17.64
N GLU A 657 -33.82 7.95 18.75
CA GLU A 657 -32.36 7.77 18.98
C GLU A 657 -31.73 6.86 17.92
N ASP A 658 -32.42 5.77 17.53
CA ASP A 658 -31.95 4.87 16.47
C ASP A 658 -31.90 5.54 15.08
N GLU A 659 -32.88 6.38 14.75
CA GLU A 659 -32.86 7.13 13.49
C GLU A 659 -31.70 8.15 13.46
N VAL A 660 -31.49 8.88 14.57
CA VAL A 660 -30.34 9.81 14.68
C VAL A 660 -29.02 9.05 14.60
N ARG A 661 -28.91 7.92 15.29
CA ARG A 661 -27.75 7.03 15.23
C ARG A 661 -27.49 6.55 13.79
N THR A 662 -28.54 6.23 13.03
CA THR A 662 -28.41 5.78 11.64
C THR A 662 -27.80 6.89 10.77
N PHE A 663 -28.22 8.16 10.94
CA PHE A 663 -27.59 9.30 10.26
C PHE A 663 -26.12 9.48 10.66
N VAL A 664 -25.81 9.39 11.95
CA VAL A 664 -24.44 9.50 12.47
C VAL A 664 -23.55 8.40 11.85
N GLU A 665 -23.99 7.14 11.91
CA GLU A 665 -23.26 6.02 11.35
C GLU A 665 -23.07 6.14 9.84
N TRP A 666 -24.13 6.53 9.09
CA TRP A 666 -24.04 6.77 7.67
C TRP A 666 -22.95 7.79 7.31
N ILE A 667 -22.93 8.93 8.02
CA ILE A 667 -21.96 10.00 7.76
C ILE A 667 -20.55 9.54 8.16
N ASP A 668 -20.38 8.95 9.34
CA ASP A 668 -19.08 8.52 9.86
C ASP A 668 -18.47 7.38 9.03
N LEU A 669 -19.29 6.58 8.34
CA LEU A 669 -18.87 5.55 7.38
C LEU A 669 -18.60 6.11 5.97
N GLY A 670 -18.74 7.42 5.75
CA GLY A 670 -18.40 8.07 4.49
C GLY A 670 -19.59 8.59 3.70
N ALA A 671 -20.79 8.58 4.24
CA ALA A 671 -22.03 9.06 3.60
C ALA A 671 -22.28 8.42 2.21
N GLN A 672 -22.06 7.12 2.10
CA GLN A 672 -22.13 6.40 0.82
C GLN A 672 -23.57 6.30 0.31
N TRP A 673 -23.71 6.45 -1.02
CA TRP A 673 -24.97 6.19 -1.73
C TRP A 673 -25.30 4.71 -1.72
N ASP A 674 -24.31 3.89 -2.02
CA ASP A 674 -24.39 2.46 -2.15
C ASP A 674 -23.36 1.79 -1.22
N ASN A 675 -23.83 1.17 -0.16
CA ASN A 675 -23.02 0.42 0.81
C ASN A 675 -23.54 -1.01 1.01
N ILE A 676 -24.33 -1.53 0.04
CA ILE A 676 -24.83 -2.89 0.07
C ILE A 676 -23.98 -3.74 -0.88
N PRO A 677 -23.24 -4.75 -0.36
CA PRO A 677 -22.47 -5.64 -1.21
C PRO A 677 -23.34 -6.54 -2.10
N GLY A 678 -22.87 -6.78 -3.32
CA GLY A 678 -23.53 -7.66 -4.26
C GLY A 678 -24.45 -6.93 -5.26
N PRO A 679 -25.30 -7.65 -6.00
CA PRO A 679 -26.24 -7.05 -6.94
C PRO A 679 -27.15 -6.06 -6.21
N ASP A 680 -27.34 -4.91 -6.81
CA ASP A 680 -28.10 -3.80 -6.20
C ASP A 680 -29.57 -4.20 -5.96
N PRO A 681 -30.01 -4.41 -4.72
CA PRO A 681 -31.41 -4.77 -4.44
C PRO A 681 -32.39 -3.62 -4.71
N CYS A 682 -31.88 -2.40 -4.93
CA CYS A 682 -32.68 -1.20 -5.16
C CYS A 682 -32.82 -0.86 -6.67
N GLU A 683 -32.11 -1.54 -7.56
CA GLU A 683 -32.28 -1.30 -9.02
C GLU A 683 -33.69 -1.64 -9.52
N GLU A 684 -34.37 -2.58 -8.91
CA GLU A 684 -35.76 -2.95 -9.25
C GLU A 684 -36.78 -1.93 -8.74
N GLU A 685 -36.53 -1.24 -7.64
CA GLU A 685 -37.43 -0.23 -7.08
C GLU A 685 -37.25 1.16 -7.70
N LEU A 686 -36.15 1.42 -8.41
CA LEU A 686 -35.87 2.69 -9.08
C LEU A 686 -36.28 2.71 -10.56
N ARG A 687 -36.72 1.55 -11.11
CA ARG A 687 -37.35 1.42 -12.40
C ARG A 687 -38.88 1.58 -12.27
#